data_caa549452f86b7041b8b5174f44b3e71
#
_entry.id   caa549452f86b7041b8b5174f44b3e71
#
_cell.length_a   1.000
_cell.length_b   1.000
_cell.length_c   1.000
_cell.angle_alpha   90.00
_cell.angle_beta   90.00
_cell.angle_gamma   90.00
#
_symmetry.space_group_name_H-M   'P 1'
#
loop_
_entity.id
_entity.type
_entity.pdbx_description
1 polymer ?
#
loop_
_entity_poly.entity_id
_entity_poly.type
_entity_poly.pdbx_seq_one_letter_code
_entity_poly.pdbx_strand_id
1 'polypeptide(L)'
;MTTFMNPLRVVLIVQSYEGETCEDQFHGEGVACFEGGHIYKGRFSKGLMDGRGVFIGADRLKYEGEFVCNMPMGKGTYTWPDGSSYEGEVDNSTRHGTGTYKCALNGVSYTGQWDQGKRHGKGTVYYNQDKTSWYKGDWVSNNREGWGVRRYPSGNIYSGEWKNNLRHGKGTMRWLKLGQQYAGMWQNGVQHGRGTHVWVMRRAHGSRYSQSNHYTGDFVQGQRHGQGTLYYANGAIYEEEWRWNNKHGKAKFTFEDGHVFEGEFVDDQMMTHNPNGNKAPTALPGTHILRTDMALNIECLLEKIPETERGTELKQVEFVVLSGAKKLRSVYSFYSRLGHTHSPDNTFLLSRLQFWRLLKDCNIHHHGITLTQVEHFLREDAPPAEIHSPFSSMLPHRLLSCLVIVAYHIYHKDMVSQSNLLADCFSKLMTYNILPGSKNVKGFLFRQPDRAVVAVSYLKKCWEVYQVYCKINVIPDQSMTCRHLLWMFKDLHLLDTNFTTARLLQVIAAESCDPSNPSACLDLEITFLEFFEVLLGSAELKCQQVSEGLVGGQSPPRRDAPEVAATVNSPIAPEISSSKSVETSDTAESSTAEDVGSQQDVETEVTEKPHTAEQRSEGNGMLTRGIEAIDCDVELWNQMIHLFFNQFFFPAFEHNQLVSRKMEKLRHEAQRRIALAKGPTKSQVEGAGC
;
A
#
# COMPACT_ATOMS: atom_id res chain seq x y z
N MET A 1 0.41 4.83 -16.80
CA MET A 1 1.01 5.97 -17.56
C MET A 1 0.22 6.13 -18.83
N THR A 2 -0.48 7.22 -19.00
CA THR A 2 -1.18 7.56 -20.25
C THR A 2 -0.15 7.63 -21.37
N THR A 3 -0.26 6.76 -22.34
CA THR A 3 0.47 6.82 -23.61
C THR A 3 0.01 8.09 -24.32
N PHE A 4 0.80 9.16 -24.22
CA PHE A 4 0.52 10.36 -24.97
C PHE A 4 0.83 10.09 -26.43
N MET A 5 -0.23 9.98 -27.24
CA MET A 5 -0.09 9.91 -28.69
C MET A 5 0.61 11.18 -29.21
N ASN A 6 1.38 11.01 -30.25
CA ASN A 6 2.04 12.09 -30.97
C ASN A 6 0.97 13.01 -31.58
N PRO A 7 0.81 14.28 -31.15
CA PRO A 7 -0.39 15.06 -31.43
C PRO A 7 -0.53 15.58 -32.87
N LEU A 8 0.45 15.42 -33.74
CA LEU A 8 0.47 16.14 -35.03
C LEU A 8 0.69 15.28 -36.28
N ARG A 9 0.19 14.06 -36.32
CA ARG A 9 0.05 13.31 -37.56
C ARG A 9 -1.36 13.44 -38.19
N VAL A 10 -2.01 14.57 -38.00
CA VAL A 10 -3.31 14.87 -38.61
C VAL A 10 -3.07 15.68 -39.88
N VAL A 11 -3.75 15.32 -40.96
CA VAL A 11 -3.77 16.18 -42.16
C VAL A 11 -4.53 17.45 -41.77
N LEU A 12 -3.83 18.57 -41.70
CA LEU A 12 -4.38 19.88 -41.34
C LEU A 12 -4.92 20.55 -42.62
N ILE A 13 -6.23 20.63 -42.77
CA ILE A 13 -6.89 21.37 -43.85
C ILE A 13 -7.29 22.74 -43.28
N VAL A 14 -6.80 23.81 -43.87
CA VAL A 14 -7.10 25.18 -43.42
C VAL A 14 -8.54 25.53 -43.75
N GLN A 15 -9.32 25.88 -42.74
CA GLN A 15 -10.70 26.36 -42.84
C GLN A 15 -10.72 27.89 -43.00
N SER A 16 -9.88 28.60 -42.24
CA SER A 16 -9.74 30.05 -42.33
C SER A 16 -8.33 30.47 -41.95
N TYR A 17 -7.88 31.58 -42.60
CA TYR A 17 -6.59 32.20 -42.29
C TYR A 17 -6.77 33.71 -42.18
N GLU A 18 -6.12 34.30 -41.19
CA GLU A 18 -6.05 35.74 -40.98
C GLU A 18 -4.59 36.11 -40.68
N GLY A 19 -3.97 36.82 -41.57
CA GLY A 19 -2.55 37.21 -41.45
C GLY A 19 -1.91 37.64 -42.73
N GLU A 20 -0.59 37.75 -42.71
CA GLU A 20 0.24 38.17 -43.83
C GLU A 20 0.29 37.08 -44.92
N THR A 21 0.33 37.50 -46.20
CA THR A 21 0.53 36.60 -47.35
C THR A 21 1.60 37.13 -48.26
N CYS A 22 2.35 36.22 -48.91
CA CYS A 22 3.34 36.54 -49.93
C CYS A 22 3.20 35.51 -51.05
N GLU A 23 3.06 35.97 -52.31
CA GLU A 23 2.89 35.12 -53.48
C GLU A 23 1.75 34.11 -53.31
N ASP A 24 0.59 34.55 -52.80
CA ASP A 24 -0.61 33.77 -52.49
C ASP A 24 -0.39 32.64 -51.46
N GLN A 25 0.72 32.64 -50.73
CA GLN A 25 1.03 31.71 -49.64
C GLN A 25 0.96 32.41 -48.30
N PHE A 26 0.61 31.71 -47.23
CA PHE A 26 0.68 32.21 -45.86
C PHE A 26 2.13 32.56 -45.53
N HIS A 27 2.36 33.75 -45.02
CA HIS A 27 3.67 34.27 -44.70
C HIS A 27 3.58 35.20 -43.48
N GLY A 28 4.73 35.45 -42.81
CA GLY A 28 4.78 36.35 -41.66
C GLY A 28 3.92 35.86 -40.47
N GLU A 29 3.36 36.81 -39.73
CA GLU A 29 2.49 36.50 -38.59
C GLU A 29 1.03 36.26 -39.05
N GLY A 30 0.41 35.22 -38.49
CA GLY A 30 -0.97 34.89 -38.83
C GLY A 30 -1.62 33.92 -37.85
N VAL A 31 -2.96 33.76 -38.03
CA VAL A 31 -3.77 32.81 -37.31
C VAL A 31 -4.48 31.91 -38.33
N ALA A 32 -4.29 30.63 -38.25
CA ALA A 32 -4.96 29.61 -39.03
C ALA A 32 -5.88 28.77 -38.16
N CYS A 33 -7.14 28.64 -38.60
CA CYS A 33 -8.08 27.65 -38.04
C CYS A 33 -8.20 26.50 -39.04
N PHE A 34 -8.09 25.27 -38.52
CA PHE A 34 -8.08 24.06 -39.31
C PHE A 34 -9.40 23.30 -39.12
N GLU A 35 -9.75 22.47 -40.07
CA GLU A 35 -10.85 21.52 -39.92
C GLU A 35 -10.58 20.63 -38.71
N GLY A 36 -11.67 20.30 -37.96
CA GLY A 36 -11.55 19.56 -36.71
C GLY A 36 -11.30 20.41 -35.47
N GLY A 37 -11.20 21.76 -35.61
CA GLY A 37 -11.11 22.70 -34.48
C GLY A 37 -9.72 22.95 -33.94
N HIS A 38 -8.68 22.62 -34.70
CA HIS A 38 -7.30 23.00 -34.36
C HIS A 38 -7.02 24.46 -34.72
N ILE A 39 -6.17 25.14 -33.94
CA ILE A 39 -5.82 26.55 -34.16
C ILE A 39 -4.30 26.68 -34.06
N TYR A 40 -3.69 27.40 -35.01
CA TYR A 40 -2.32 27.85 -34.91
C TYR A 40 -2.27 29.35 -34.97
N LYS A 41 -1.49 29.95 -34.08
CA LYS A 41 -1.16 31.39 -34.08
C LYS A 41 0.35 31.55 -34.01
N GLY A 42 0.94 32.17 -35.03
CA GLY A 42 2.36 32.37 -35.09
C GLY A 42 2.85 32.61 -36.50
N ARG A 43 4.15 32.35 -36.69
CA ARG A 43 4.86 32.66 -37.93
C ARG A 43 4.64 31.58 -39.00
N PHE A 44 4.42 32.04 -40.24
CA PHE A 44 4.33 31.21 -41.42
C PHE A 44 5.48 31.57 -42.40
N SER A 45 5.92 30.57 -43.15
CA SER A 45 6.87 30.74 -44.25
C SER A 45 6.46 29.81 -45.41
N LYS A 46 6.24 30.35 -46.59
CA LYS A 46 5.84 29.59 -47.81
C LYS A 46 4.66 28.62 -47.54
N GLY A 47 3.63 29.11 -46.87
CA GLY A 47 2.41 28.34 -46.58
C GLY A 47 2.54 27.36 -45.39
N LEU A 48 3.70 27.24 -44.75
CA LEU A 48 3.95 26.30 -43.66
C LEU A 48 4.14 27.04 -42.33
N MET A 49 3.73 26.43 -41.22
CA MET A 49 4.08 26.89 -39.86
C MET A 49 5.62 26.81 -39.71
N ASP A 50 6.28 27.92 -39.55
CA ASP A 50 7.73 27.99 -39.48
C ASP A 50 8.16 29.16 -38.60
N GLY A 51 8.98 28.91 -37.58
CA GLY A 51 9.36 29.88 -36.56
C GLY A 51 8.57 29.70 -35.27
N ARG A 52 8.38 30.76 -34.48
CA ARG A 52 7.66 30.69 -33.21
C ARG A 52 6.17 30.76 -33.39
N GLY A 53 5.45 29.93 -32.60
CA GLY A 53 4.00 29.93 -32.62
C GLY A 53 3.38 29.13 -31.48
N VAL A 54 2.04 29.19 -31.42
CA VAL A 54 1.20 28.48 -30.49
C VAL A 54 0.20 27.62 -31.26
N PHE A 55 0.25 26.32 -31.07
CA PHE A 55 -0.73 25.39 -31.61
C PHE A 55 -1.66 24.90 -30.49
N ILE A 56 -2.96 24.92 -30.74
CA ILE A 56 -4.00 24.42 -29.84
C ILE A 56 -4.76 23.33 -30.57
N GLY A 57 -4.66 22.10 -30.09
CA GLY A 57 -5.43 20.95 -30.59
C GLY A 57 -6.90 21.02 -30.21
N ALA A 58 -7.74 20.35 -30.96
CA ALA A 58 -9.18 20.21 -30.66
C ALA A 58 -9.42 19.57 -29.29
N ASP A 59 -8.53 18.70 -28.86
CA ASP A 59 -8.46 18.07 -27.55
C ASP A 59 -7.94 19.01 -26.43
N ARG A 60 -7.69 20.30 -26.75
CA ARG A 60 -7.10 21.33 -25.88
C ARG A 60 -5.63 21.07 -25.50
N LEU A 61 -4.93 20.15 -26.16
CA LEU A 61 -3.49 20.08 -26.06
C LEU A 61 -2.89 21.37 -26.64
N LYS A 62 -2.06 22.07 -25.86
CA LYS A 62 -1.37 23.30 -26.31
C LYS A 62 0.12 23.00 -26.49
N TYR A 63 0.69 23.41 -27.61
CA TYR A 63 2.13 23.54 -27.80
C TYR A 63 2.48 25.00 -28.06
N GLU A 64 3.49 25.50 -27.38
CA GLU A 64 4.02 26.84 -27.54
C GLU A 64 5.54 26.73 -27.72
N GLY A 65 6.07 27.10 -28.88
CA GLY A 65 7.49 26.90 -29.17
C GLY A 65 7.85 27.15 -30.63
N GLU A 66 8.94 26.51 -31.02
CA GLU A 66 9.51 26.63 -32.37
C GLU A 66 8.85 25.56 -33.29
N PHE A 67 8.61 25.96 -34.55
CA PHE A 67 8.11 25.11 -35.63
C PHE A 67 9.07 25.14 -36.80
N VAL A 68 9.22 24.00 -37.45
CA VAL A 68 9.93 23.85 -38.72
C VAL A 68 9.06 23.02 -39.64
N CYS A 69 8.67 23.57 -40.78
CA CYS A 69 7.86 22.86 -41.79
C CYS A 69 6.64 22.16 -41.20
N ASN A 70 5.77 22.86 -40.47
CA ASN A 70 4.57 22.39 -39.80
C ASN A 70 4.80 21.48 -38.57
N MET A 71 6.02 21.20 -38.14
CA MET A 71 6.31 20.32 -37.02
C MET A 71 6.94 21.09 -35.87
N PRO A 72 6.50 20.87 -34.63
CA PRO A 72 7.19 21.30 -33.42
C PRO A 72 8.64 20.81 -33.40
N MET A 73 9.59 21.75 -33.28
CA MET A 73 11.01 21.50 -33.26
C MET A 73 11.68 22.42 -32.24
N GLY A 74 12.95 22.15 -31.91
CA GLY A 74 13.72 23.04 -31.05
C GLY A 74 13.21 23.13 -29.62
N LYS A 75 13.03 24.34 -29.08
CA LYS A 75 12.54 24.55 -27.71
C LYS A 75 11.06 24.87 -27.67
N GLY A 76 10.33 24.21 -26.77
CA GLY A 76 8.92 24.46 -26.61
C GLY A 76 8.32 23.89 -25.33
N THR A 77 7.05 24.23 -25.14
CA THR A 77 6.25 23.82 -23.98
C THR A 77 4.97 23.15 -24.46
N TYR A 78 4.76 21.89 -24.06
CA TYR A 78 3.48 21.21 -24.14
C TYR A 78 2.69 21.42 -22.86
N THR A 79 1.40 21.71 -22.97
CA THR A 79 0.46 21.75 -21.86
C THR A 79 -0.74 20.88 -22.21
N TRP A 80 -0.99 19.83 -21.42
CA TRP A 80 -2.10 18.92 -21.58
C TRP A 80 -3.37 19.43 -20.91
N PRO A 81 -4.55 18.94 -21.30
CA PRO A 81 -5.83 19.38 -20.73
C PRO A 81 -5.98 19.14 -19.22
N ASP A 82 -5.25 18.16 -18.68
CA ASP A 82 -5.20 17.85 -17.24
C ASP A 82 -4.30 18.83 -16.43
N GLY A 83 -3.68 19.80 -17.09
CA GLY A 83 -2.74 20.74 -16.51
C GLY A 83 -1.30 20.22 -16.39
N SER A 84 -1.03 18.99 -16.83
CA SER A 84 0.35 18.49 -16.94
C SER A 84 1.13 19.28 -17.98
N SER A 85 2.45 19.41 -17.81
CA SER A 85 3.29 20.19 -18.70
C SER A 85 4.63 19.54 -18.99
N TYR A 86 5.17 19.83 -20.17
CA TYR A 86 6.56 19.54 -20.54
C TYR A 86 7.18 20.82 -21.06
N GLU A 87 8.37 21.15 -20.60
CA GLU A 87 9.18 22.29 -21.06
C GLU A 87 10.58 21.77 -21.38
N GLY A 88 11.02 21.93 -22.63
CA GLY A 88 12.32 21.44 -23.06
C GLY A 88 12.47 21.36 -24.56
N GLU A 89 13.46 20.57 -24.98
CA GLU A 89 13.74 20.31 -26.37
C GLU A 89 12.73 19.34 -27.00
N VAL A 90 12.36 19.63 -28.24
CA VAL A 90 11.38 18.86 -29.03
C VAL A 90 12.00 18.54 -30.37
N ASP A 91 11.89 17.32 -30.82
CA ASP A 91 12.27 16.90 -32.17
C ASP A 91 11.09 16.13 -32.80
N ASN A 92 10.71 16.55 -34.02
CA ASN A 92 9.59 15.94 -34.75
C ASN A 92 8.34 15.72 -33.87
N SER A 93 7.88 16.78 -33.17
CA SER A 93 6.75 16.77 -32.25
C SER A 93 6.92 15.89 -31.01
N THR A 94 8.08 15.27 -30.81
CA THR A 94 8.35 14.42 -29.63
C THR A 94 9.32 15.08 -28.67
N ARG A 95 9.16 14.78 -27.38
CA ARG A 95 10.13 15.22 -26.36
C ARG A 95 11.50 14.63 -26.67
N HIS A 96 12.50 15.47 -26.77
CA HIS A 96 13.87 15.07 -27.10
C HIS A 96 14.88 15.89 -26.28
N GLY A 97 16.17 15.56 -26.35
CA GLY A 97 17.24 16.36 -25.70
C GLY A 97 16.98 16.54 -24.20
N THR A 98 17.05 17.76 -23.72
CA THR A 98 16.85 18.08 -22.29
C THR A 98 15.48 18.72 -22.05
N GLY A 99 14.79 18.27 -20.98
CA GLY A 99 13.48 18.84 -20.66
C GLY A 99 12.94 18.41 -19.30
N THR A 100 11.89 19.11 -18.87
CA THR A 100 11.21 18.89 -17.59
C THR A 100 9.73 18.58 -17.83
N TYR A 101 9.29 17.44 -17.38
CA TYR A 101 7.87 17.04 -17.33
C TYR A 101 7.32 17.20 -15.93
N LYS A 102 6.10 17.71 -15.79
CA LYS A 102 5.36 17.83 -14.53
C LYS A 102 3.94 17.28 -14.72
N CYS A 103 3.55 16.32 -13.88
CA CYS A 103 2.19 15.82 -13.84
C CYS A 103 1.37 16.62 -12.83
N ALA A 104 0.22 17.16 -13.25
CA ALA A 104 -0.64 17.97 -12.40
C ALA A 104 -1.41 17.13 -11.37
N LEU A 105 -1.78 15.90 -11.72
CA LEU A 105 -2.64 15.05 -10.90
C LEU A 105 -1.96 14.50 -9.64
N ASN A 106 -0.71 14.07 -9.75
CA ASN A 106 -0.01 13.34 -8.67
C ASN A 106 1.31 13.99 -8.24
N GLY A 107 1.68 15.14 -8.82
CA GLY A 107 2.91 15.86 -8.51
C GLY A 107 4.19 15.15 -8.95
N VAL A 108 4.11 14.09 -9.75
CA VAL A 108 5.28 13.44 -10.35
C VAL A 108 5.94 14.38 -11.32
N SER A 109 7.27 14.51 -11.23
CA SER A 109 8.04 15.32 -12.18
C SER A 109 9.32 14.61 -12.57
N TYR A 110 9.77 14.84 -13.82
CA TYR A 110 11.03 14.35 -14.32
C TYR A 110 11.79 15.50 -14.97
N THR A 111 13.06 15.63 -14.63
CA THR A 111 13.98 16.55 -15.28
C THR A 111 15.22 15.78 -15.72
N GLY A 112 15.54 15.83 -17.00
CA GLY A 112 16.66 15.09 -17.56
C GLY A 112 16.60 14.97 -19.07
N GLN A 113 17.30 13.97 -19.58
CA GLN A 113 17.40 13.71 -21.00
C GLN A 113 16.22 12.87 -21.50
N TRP A 114 15.83 13.15 -22.74
CA TRP A 114 14.72 12.52 -23.46
C TRP A 114 15.20 12.03 -24.82
N ASP A 115 14.67 10.94 -25.25
CA ASP A 115 14.87 10.42 -26.59
C ASP A 115 13.53 9.86 -27.12
N GLN A 116 13.06 10.42 -28.24
CA GLN A 116 11.80 10.04 -28.89
C GLN A 116 10.63 9.86 -27.90
N GLY A 117 10.43 10.87 -27.02
CA GLY A 117 9.34 10.89 -26.04
C GLY A 117 9.59 10.07 -24.78
N LYS A 118 10.69 9.30 -24.70
CA LYS A 118 11.06 8.44 -23.57
C LYS A 118 12.17 9.07 -22.75
N ARG A 119 12.15 8.85 -21.42
CA ARG A 119 13.27 9.23 -20.54
C ARG A 119 14.49 8.42 -20.94
N HIS A 120 15.60 9.11 -21.14
CA HIS A 120 16.86 8.53 -21.59
C HIS A 120 18.04 9.22 -20.91
N GLY A 121 19.26 8.66 -20.99
CA GLY A 121 20.46 9.28 -20.45
C GLY A 121 20.38 9.60 -18.96
N LYS A 122 20.85 10.78 -18.54
CA LYS A 122 20.84 11.21 -17.13
C LYS A 122 19.56 11.95 -16.79
N GLY A 123 18.92 11.59 -15.65
CA GLY A 123 17.73 12.32 -15.21
C GLY A 123 17.34 12.07 -13.77
N THR A 124 16.47 12.94 -13.26
CA THR A 124 15.91 12.88 -11.92
C THR A 124 14.39 12.84 -11.99
N VAL A 125 13.77 11.84 -11.40
CA VAL A 125 12.32 11.79 -11.19
C VAL A 125 12.00 12.00 -9.73
N TYR A 126 11.02 12.85 -9.44
CA TYR A 126 10.34 12.94 -8.15
C TYR A 126 8.99 12.24 -8.28
N TYR A 127 8.66 11.36 -7.34
CA TYR A 127 7.45 10.53 -7.39
C TYR A 127 6.29 11.10 -6.58
N ASN A 128 6.51 12.20 -5.88
CA ASN A 128 5.49 12.89 -5.09
C ASN A 128 5.75 14.40 -5.08
N GLN A 129 4.70 15.16 -4.76
CA GLN A 129 4.73 16.62 -4.71
C GLN A 129 5.76 17.15 -3.70
N ASP A 130 5.89 16.49 -2.54
CA ASP A 130 6.83 16.87 -1.47
C ASP A 130 8.30 16.56 -1.79
N LYS A 131 8.57 15.93 -2.94
CA LYS A 131 9.92 15.52 -3.41
C LYS A 131 10.68 14.65 -2.38
N THR A 132 9.98 13.98 -1.49
CA THR A 132 10.57 13.10 -0.48
C THR A 132 10.98 11.74 -1.04
N SER A 133 10.39 11.34 -2.16
CA SER A 133 10.66 10.09 -2.88
C SER A 133 11.15 10.41 -4.29
N TRP A 134 12.37 9.98 -4.62
CA TRP A 134 12.99 10.34 -5.89
C TRP A 134 14.01 9.29 -6.37
N TYR A 135 14.31 9.30 -7.68
CA TYR A 135 15.43 8.59 -8.29
C TYR A 135 16.25 9.57 -9.11
N LYS A 136 17.57 9.46 -9.00
CA LYS A 136 18.54 10.20 -9.81
C LYS A 136 19.56 9.21 -10.36
N GLY A 137 19.68 9.12 -11.69
CA GLY A 137 20.58 8.15 -12.32
C GLY A 137 20.36 8.02 -13.81
N ASP A 138 20.76 6.87 -14.32
CA ASP A 138 20.71 6.52 -15.73
C ASP A 138 19.36 5.98 -16.14
N TRP A 139 18.94 6.29 -17.36
CA TRP A 139 17.68 5.91 -17.97
C TRP A 139 17.92 5.39 -19.39
N VAL A 140 17.24 4.32 -19.76
CA VAL A 140 17.17 3.80 -21.13
C VAL A 140 15.71 3.48 -21.43
N SER A 141 15.13 4.17 -22.42
CA SER A 141 13.75 3.95 -22.88
C SER A 141 12.72 3.82 -21.75
N ASN A 142 12.68 4.81 -20.82
CA ASN A 142 11.86 4.88 -19.62
C ASN A 142 12.26 3.96 -18.46
N ASN A 143 13.21 3.05 -18.62
CA ASN A 143 13.68 2.16 -17.56
C ASN A 143 14.88 2.76 -16.83
N ARG A 144 14.96 2.53 -15.53
CA ARG A 144 16.18 2.79 -14.76
C ARG A 144 17.21 1.72 -15.13
N GLU A 145 18.34 2.17 -15.63
CA GLU A 145 19.47 1.35 -16.06
C GLU A 145 20.77 1.93 -15.51
N GLY A 146 21.86 1.14 -15.57
CA GLY A 146 23.18 1.61 -15.15
C GLY A 146 23.22 2.03 -13.69
N TRP A 147 23.85 3.19 -13.38
CA TRP A 147 24.03 3.63 -12.01
C TRP A 147 23.00 4.67 -11.58
N GLY A 148 22.46 4.50 -10.37
CA GLY A 148 21.52 5.47 -9.83
C GLY A 148 21.30 5.38 -8.33
N VAL A 149 20.75 6.47 -7.77
CA VAL A 149 20.38 6.59 -6.37
C VAL A 149 18.86 6.75 -6.28
N ARG A 150 18.24 5.94 -5.45
CA ARG A 150 16.80 5.95 -5.17
C ARG A 150 16.55 6.23 -3.70
N ARG A 151 15.76 7.27 -3.41
CA ARG A 151 15.18 7.49 -2.09
C ARG A 151 13.72 7.06 -2.12
N TYR A 152 13.35 6.15 -1.25
CA TYR A 152 12.01 5.58 -1.13
C TYR A 152 11.11 6.42 -0.20
N PRO A 153 9.78 6.28 -0.27
CA PRO A 153 8.86 6.96 0.64
C PRO A 153 9.13 6.66 2.13
N SER A 154 9.63 5.46 2.43
CA SER A 154 10.09 5.06 3.77
C SER A 154 11.25 5.89 4.32
N GLY A 155 11.93 6.65 3.46
CA GLY A 155 13.18 7.36 3.71
C GLY A 155 14.42 6.53 3.41
N ASN A 156 14.29 5.23 3.14
CA ASN A 156 15.40 4.34 2.81
C ASN A 156 16.09 4.77 1.50
N ILE A 157 17.37 4.43 1.36
CA ILE A 157 18.18 4.88 0.22
C ILE A 157 18.91 3.68 -0.37
N TYR A 158 18.76 3.48 -1.67
CA TYR A 158 19.58 2.58 -2.47
C TYR A 158 20.52 3.41 -3.35
N SER A 159 21.78 3.01 -3.44
CA SER A 159 22.79 3.56 -4.36
C SER A 159 23.52 2.39 -5.00
N GLY A 160 23.42 2.26 -6.32
CA GLY A 160 24.01 1.12 -7.02
C GLY A 160 23.51 0.97 -8.45
N GLU A 161 23.77 -0.20 -9.01
CA GLU A 161 23.40 -0.57 -10.36
C GLU A 161 21.92 -0.96 -10.46
N TRP A 162 21.34 -0.66 -11.62
CA TRP A 162 19.96 -0.92 -12.01
C TRP A 162 19.90 -1.65 -13.34
N LYS A 163 18.96 -2.55 -13.49
CA LYS A 163 18.65 -3.22 -14.76
C LYS A 163 17.14 -3.45 -14.83
N ASN A 164 16.51 -3.00 -15.91
CA ASN A 164 15.06 -3.13 -16.13
C ASN A 164 14.24 -2.69 -14.91
N ASN A 165 14.52 -1.47 -14.37
CA ASN A 165 13.87 -0.92 -13.18
C ASN A 165 14.16 -1.64 -11.85
N LEU A 166 14.91 -2.74 -11.82
CA LEU A 166 15.25 -3.52 -10.62
C LEU A 166 16.68 -3.23 -10.16
N ARG A 167 16.93 -3.31 -8.85
CA ARG A 167 18.29 -3.28 -8.30
C ARG A 167 19.06 -4.49 -8.82
N HIS A 168 20.23 -4.26 -9.35
CA HIS A 168 21.07 -5.29 -9.96
C HIS A 168 22.55 -5.00 -9.69
N GLY A 169 23.45 -5.97 -9.97
CA GLY A 169 24.89 -5.75 -9.85
C GLY A 169 25.33 -5.28 -8.45
N LYS A 170 26.27 -4.36 -8.39
CA LYS A 170 26.80 -3.82 -7.12
C LYS A 170 25.92 -2.69 -6.59
N GLY A 171 25.60 -2.72 -5.28
CA GLY A 171 24.85 -1.65 -4.68
C GLY A 171 24.78 -1.69 -3.16
N THR A 172 24.42 -0.55 -2.58
CA THR A 172 24.25 -0.36 -1.14
C THR A 172 22.85 0.09 -0.83
N MET A 173 22.17 -0.64 0.04
CA MET A 173 20.88 -0.28 0.60
C MET A 173 21.02 0.11 2.05
N ARG A 174 20.40 1.23 2.45
CA ARG A 174 20.33 1.72 3.83
C ARG A 174 18.89 1.79 4.28
N TRP A 175 18.53 0.98 5.27
CA TRP A 175 17.23 0.99 5.93
C TRP A 175 17.31 1.86 7.18
N LEU A 176 17.01 3.15 7.03
CA LEU A 176 17.27 4.15 8.07
C LEU A 176 16.45 3.91 9.34
N LYS A 177 15.19 3.51 9.21
CA LYS A 177 14.33 3.21 10.38
C LYS A 177 14.78 1.95 11.12
N LEU A 178 15.32 0.98 10.40
CA LEU A 178 15.81 -0.29 10.97
C LEU A 178 17.23 -0.17 11.50
N GLY A 179 17.99 0.87 11.15
CA GLY A 179 19.42 0.96 11.46
C GLY A 179 20.22 -0.12 10.76
N GLN A 180 19.87 -0.50 9.53
CA GLN A 180 20.52 -1.58 8.79
C GLN A 180 21.12 -1.08 7.49
N GLN A 181 22.18 -1.76 7.03
CA GLN A 181 22.79 -1.51 5.75
C GLN A 181 23.22 -2.82 5.10
N TYR A 182 22.98 -2.96 3.82
CA TYR A 182 23.57 -4.01 3.00
C TYR A 182 24.42 -3.38 1.90
N ALA A 183 25.63 -3.88 1.73
CA ALA A 183 26.53 -3.52 0.63
C ALA A 183 27.03 -4.81 -0.03
N GLY A 184 26.73 -4.99 -1.31
CA GLY A 184 27.05 -6.24 -2.02
C GLY A 184 26.38 -6.35 -3.36
N MET A 185 26.22 -7.59 -3.81
CA MET A 185 25.61 -7.92 -5.09
C MET A 185 24.08 -8.03 -4.97
N TRP A 186 23.40 -7.62 -6.03
CA TRP A 186 21.94 -7.63 -6.19
C TRP A 186 21.56 -8.34 -7.47
N GLN A 187 20.48 -9.08 -7.46
CA GLN A 187 19.88 -9.70 -8.63
C GLN A 187 18.36 -9.58 -8.52
N ASN A 188 17.73 -9.01 -9.56
CA ASN A 188 16.28 -8.87 -9.65
C ASN A 188 15.63 -8.26 -8.39
N GLY A 189 16.24 -7.18 -7.86
CA GLY A 189 15.71 -6.45 -6.73
C GLY A 189 16.05 -7.00 -5.34
N VAL A 190 16.67 -8.18 -5.22
CA VAL A 190 17.03 -8.83 -3.94
C VAL A 190 18.54 -9.03 -3.78
N GLN A 191 19.02 -9.18 -2.54
CA GLN A 191 20.42 -9.51 -2.27
C GLN A 191 20.76 -10.88 -2.85
N HIS A 192 21.86 -10.95 -3.58
CA HIS A 192 22.34 -12.19 -4.19
C HIS A 192 23.88 -12.17 -4.28
N GLY A 193 24.54 -13.35 -4.29
CA GLY A 193 25.99 -13.41 -4.31
C GLY A 193 26.63 -12.83 -3.05
N ARG A 194 27.86 -12.33 -3.14
CA ARG A 194 28.62 -11.85 -1.98
C ARG A 194 28.19 -10.45 -1.53
N GLY A 195 28.09 -10.29 -0.19
CA GLY A 195 27.79 -9.00 0.41
C GLY A 195 28.00 -8.95 1.92
N THR A 196 27.93 -7.74 2.45
CA THR A 196 28.00 -7.47 3.89
C THR A 196 26.71 -6.81 4.35
N HIS A 197 26.06 -7.41 5.35
CA HIS A 197 24.90 -6.86 6.01
C HIS A 197 25.25 -6.43 7.42
N VAL A 198 25.01 -5.19 7.77
CA VAL A 198 25.31 -4.58 9.07
C VAL A 198 23.99 -4.22 9.77
N TRP A 199 23.86 -4.66 11.02
CA TRP A 199 22.79 -4.27 11.93
C TRP A 199 23.36 -3.34 13.00
N VAL A 200 23.09 -2.02 12.89
CA VAL A 200 23.53 -1.04 13.89
C VAL A 200 22.58 -1.09 15.07
N MET A 201 23.10 -1.42 16.23
CA MET A 201 22.34 -1.45 17.47
C MET A 201 22.13 -0.03 17.99
N ARG A 202 20.89 0.33 18.35
CA ARG A 202 20.61 1.60 19.02
C ARG A 202 21.16 1.54 20.45
N ARG A 203 21.83 2.61 20.87
CA ARG A 203 22.45 2.70 22.18
C ARG A 203 21.41 2.62 23.29
N ALA A 204 21.63 1.78 24.29
CA ALA A 204 21.15 2.06 25.63
C ALA A 204 21.86 3.32 26.17
N HIS A 205 21.18 4.16 26.94
CA HIS A 205 21.74 5.39 27.51
C HIS A 205 23.11 5.13 28.14
N GLY A 206 24.15 5.81 27.68
CA GLY A 206 25.47 5.86 28.31
C GLY A 206 26.64 5.19 27.61
N SER A 207 26.45 4.42 26.50
CA SER A 207 27.59 3.80 25.80
C SER A 207 28.21 4.72 24.75
N ARG A 208 29.54 4.88 24.81
CA ARG A 208 30.34 5.70 23.86
C ARG A 208 30.58 5.01 22.50
N TYR A 209 30.42 3.70 22.39
CA TYR A 209 30.74 2.95 21.20
C TYR A 209 29.47 2.39 20.53
N SER A 210 29.40 2.53 19.21
CA SER A 210 28.36 1.91 18.38
C SER A 210 28.68 0.43 18.26
N GLN A 211 27.89 -0.44 18.86
CA GLN A 211 27.97 -1.87 18.65
C GLN A 211 27.15 -2.27 17.43
N SER A 212 27.66 -3.14 16.61
CA SER A 212 26.95 -3.65 15.44
C SER A 212 27.21 -5.12 15.23
N ASN A 213 26.16 -5.87 14.90
CA ASN A 213 26.34 -7.19 14.29
C ASN A 213 26.56 -7.00 12.80
N HIS A 214 27.45 -7.77 12.20
CA HIS A 214 27.56 -7.79 10.75
C HIS A 214 27.83 -9.20 10.23
N TYR A 215 27.23 -9.49 9.10
CA TYR A 215 27.44 -10.71 8.34
C TYR A 215 28.17 -10.37 7.04
N THR A 216 29.21 -11.12 6.73
CA THR A 216 29.88 -11.05 5.43
C THR A 216 29.93 -12.43 4.82
N GLY A 217 29.35 -12.60 3.64
CA GLY A 217 29.25 -13.92 3.01
C GLY A 217 28.29 -13.94 1.83
N ASP A 218 27.81 -15.14 1.51
CA ASP A 218 26.95 -15.40 0.39
C ASP A 218 25.47 -15.19 0.73
N PHE A 219 24.73 -14.70 -0.26
CA PHE A 219 23.28 -14.47 -0.21
C PHE A 219 22.61 -15.14 -1.42
N VAL A 220 21.48 -15.78 -1.19
CA VAL A 220 20.59 -16.30 -2.22
C VAL A 220 19.17 -15.82 -1.92
N GLN A 221 18.53 -15.16 -2.88
CA GLN A 221 17.18 -14.62 -2.75
C GLN A 221 16.94 -13.82 -1.46
N GLY A 222 17.88 -12.93 -1.13
CA GLY A 222 17.79 -12.08 0.04
C GLY A 222 18.12 -12.75 1.38
N GLN A 223 18.51 -14.02 1.39
CA GLN A 223 18.80 -14.79 2.58
C GLN A 223 20.29 -15.20 2.61
N ARG A 224 20.86 -15.24 3.82
CA ARG A 224 22.22 -15.78 4.03
C ARG A 224 22.20 -17.25 3.67
N HIS A 225 23.12 -17.65 2.81
CA HIS A 225 23.24 -19.00 2.30
C HIS A 225 24.71 -19.27 1.94
N GLY A 226 25.13 -20.56 1.84
CA GLY A 226 26.52 -20.86 1.52
C GLY A 226 27.50 -20.44 2.62
N GLN A 227 28.63 -19.90 2.23
CA GLN A 227 29.72 -19.56 3.14
C GLN A 227 29.61 -18.13 3.68
N GLY A 228 29.86 -17.95 4.98
CA GLY A 228 29.86 -16.60 5.54
C GLY A 228 30.16 -16.54 7.02
N THR A 229 30.65 -15.37 7.43
CA THR A 229 31.04 -15.07 8.80
C THR A 229 30.07 -14.05 9.41
N LEU A 230 29.56 -14.37 10.58
CA LEU A 230 28.76 -13.45 11.40
C LEU A 230 29.58 -12.99 12.60
N TYR A 231 29.82 -11.71 12.66
CA TYR A 231 30.43 -11.03 13.77
C TYR A 231 29.37 -10.46 14.68
N TYR A 232 29.41 -10.82 15.92
CA TYR A 232 28.51 -10.35 16.95
C TYR A 232 29.06 -9.12 17.67
N ALA A 233 28.16 -8.25 18.13
CA ALA A 233 28.54 -7.01 18.82
C ALA A 233 29.31 -7.23 20.13
N ASN A 234 29.15 -8.39 20.76
CA ASN A 234 29.92 -8.79 21.97
C ASN A 234 31.28 -9.38 21.66
N GLY A 235 31.67 -9.47 20.39
CA GLY A 235 32.95 -10.03 19.96
C GLY A 235 32.94 -11.52 19.58
N ALA A 236 31.83 -12.23 19.78
CA ALA A 236 31.71 -13.60 19.30
C ALA A 236 31.68 -13.65 17.76
N ILE A 237 32.14 -14.75 17.19
CA ILE A 237 32.23 -14.94 15.73
C ILE A 237 31.70 -16.33 15.38
N TYR A 238 30.86 -16.39 14.34
CA TYR A 238 30.42 -17.62 13.70
C TYR A 238 30.96 -17.66 12.28
N GLU A 239 31.66 -18.70 11.91
CA GLU A 239 32.26 -18.90 10.59
C GLU A 239 31.73 -20.19 9.99
N GLU A 240 31.44 -20.16 8.69
CA GLU A 240 31.24 -21.24 7.71
C GLU A 240 29.78 -21.32 7.17
N GLU A 241 29.06 -22.46 7.32
CA GLU A 241 27.89 -22.72 6.48
C GLU A 241 26.59 -22.08 6.97
N TRP A 242 25.83 -21.57 6.02
CA TRP A 242 24.52 -20.97 6.23
C TRP A 242 23.49 -21.59 5.29
N ARG A 243 22.28 -21.83 5.77
CA ARG A 243 21.18 -22.33 4.98
C ARG A 243 19.90 -21.57 5.34
N TRP A 244 19.38 -20.79 4.39
CA TRP A 244 18.15 -20.01 4.54
C TRP A 244 18.11 -19.19 5.85
N ASN A 245 19.15 -18.36 6.06
CA ASN A 245 19.37 -17.53 7.25
C ASN A 245 19.73 -18.27 8.54
N ASN A 246 19.73 -19.62 8.57
CA ASN A 246 20.10 -20.39 9.74
C ASN A 246 21.57 -20.84 9.63
N LYS A 247 22.25 -20.97 10.77
CA LYS A 247 23.53 -21.67 10.87
C LYS A 247 23.30 -23.16 10.57
N HIS A 248 24.11 -23.73 9.72
CA HIS A 248 23.94 -25.11 9.29
C HIS A 248 25.29 -25.72 8.92
N GLY A 249 25.40 -27.06 8.98
CA GLY A 249 26.63 -27.76 8.62
C GLY A 249 27.76 -27.64 9.64
N LYS A 250 28.96 -27.95 9.19
CA LYS A 250 30.19 -27.84 10.02
C LYS A 250 30.53 -26.36 10.17
N ALA A 251 30.86 -25.95 11.39
CA ALA A 251 31.15 -24.55 11.67
C ALA A 251 32.08 -24.38 12.87
N LYS A 252 32.71 -23.22 12.89
CA LYS A 252 33.52 -22.73 14.00
C LYS A 252 32.78 -21.58 14.68
N PHE A 253 32.61 -21.71 15.99
CA PHE A 253 32.04 -20.65 16.81
C PHE A 253 33.08 -20.22 17.87
N THR A 254 33.52 -18.97 17.76
CA THR A 254 34.40 -18.34 18.77
C THR A 254 33.52 -17.54 19.72
N PHE A 255 33.55 -17.85 20.99
CA PHE A 255 32.85 -17.15 22.06
C PHE A 255 33.49 -15.80 22.38
N GLU A 256 32.81 -14.94 23.11
CA GLU A 256 33.33 -13.62 23.54
C GLU A 256 34.57 -13.69 24.46
N ASP A 257 34.72 -14.78 25.16
CA ASP A 257 35.89 -15.09 26.04
C ASP A 257 37.06 -15.74 25.30
N GLY A 258 36.93 -15.95 23.98
CA GLY A 258 37.95 -16.56 23.13
C GLY A 258 37.91 -18.08 23.05
N HIS A 259 37.01 -18.76 23.78
CA HIS A 259 36.83 -20.20 23.61
C HIS A 259 36.29 -20.50 22.20
N VAL A 260 36.75 -21.61 21.63
CA VAL A 260 36.37 -22.03 20.29
C VAL A 260 35.63 -23.37 20.37
N PHE A 261 34.47 -23.39 19.72
CA PHE A 261 33.71 -24.60 19.45
C PHE A 261 33.79 -24.90 17.95
N GLU A 262 34.28 -26.09 17.62
CA GLU A 262 34.24 -26.62 16.25
C GLU A 262 33.30 -27.83 16.24
N GLY A 263 32.26 -27.79 15.44
CA GLY A 263 31.21 -28.82 15.42
C GLY A 263 30.19 -28.61 14.35
N GLU A 264 29.08 -29.31 14.49
CA GLU A 264 27.97 -29.26 13.55
C GLU A 264 26.81 -28.43 14.10
N PHE A 265 26.24 -27.60 13.24
CA PHE A 265 25.01 -26.87 13.50
C PHE A 265 23.89 -27.37 12.62
N VAL A 266 22.70 -27.52 13.17
CA VAL A 266 21.47 -27.82 12.43
C VAL A 266 20.41 -26.80 12.84
N ASP A 267 19.97 -25.96 11.90
CA ASP A 267 18.94 -24.95 12.09
C ASP A 267 19.16 -24.05 13.32
N ASP A 268 20.35 -23.46 13.43
CA ASP A 268 20.83 -22.61 14.53
C ASP A 268 21.15 -23.34 15.84
N GLN A 269 20.98 -24.65 15.92
CA GLN A 269 21.30 -25.44 17.11
C GLN A 269 22.65 -26.10 16.98
N MET A 270 23.44 -25.98 18.02
CA MET A 270 24.75 -26.66 18.14
C MET A 270 24.50 -28.12 18.49
N MET A 271 25.10 -29.04 17.73
CA MET A 271 24.98 -30.48 17.93
C MET A 271 26.17 -30.97 18.74
N THR A 272 25.94 -31.41 19.97
CA THR A 272 26.97 -32.02 20.80
C THR A 272 26.82 -33.53 20.79
N HIS A 273 27.95 -34.25 20.83
CA HIS A 273 27.96 -35.71 21.01
C HIS A 273 27.70 -36.04 22.48
N ASN A 274 26.62 -36.77 22.78
CA ASN A 274 26.42 -37.42 24.06
C ASN A 274 27.38 -38.64 24.18
N PRO A 275 27.82 -38.99 25.39
CA PRO A 275 28.67 -40.19 25.59
C PRO A 275 28.09 -41.49 25.01
N ASN A 276 26.79 -41.52 24.73
CA ASN A 276 26.10 -42.65 24.07
C ASN A 276 26.09 -42.59 22.52
N GLY A 277 26.90 -41.69 21.91
CA GLY A 277 27.04 -41.60 20.46
C GLY A 277 25.88 -40.88 19.69
N ASN A 278 24.86 -40.45 20.38
CA ASN A 278 23.75 -39.71 19.76
C ASN A 278 24.03 -38.21 19.74
N LYS A 279 23.84 -37.57 18.57
CA LYS A 279 23.89 -36.11 18.45
C LYS A 279 22.65 -35.51 19.12
N ALA A 280 22.81 -34.69 20.14
CA ALA A 280 21.73 -33.99 20.82
C ALA A 280 21.82 -32.47 20.59
N PRO A 281 20.74 -31.77 20.38
CA PRO A 281 20.72 -30.32 20.28
C PRO A 281 20.99 -29.71 21.67
N THR A 282 21.91 -28.76 21.73
CA THR A 282 22.22 -28.03 22.96
C THR A 282 21.99 -26.54 22.72
N ALA A 283 21.26 -25.92 23.64
CA ALA A 283 21.16 -24.46 23.63
C ALA A 283 22.52 -23.85 23.93
N LEU A 284 22.98 -22.90 23.12
CA LEU A 284 24.21 -22.17 23.35
C LEU A 284 24.13 -21.45 24.70
N PRO A 285 25.00 -21.77 25.68
CA PRO A 285 24.98 -21.09 26.95
C PRO A 285 25.40 -19.63 26.76
N GLY A 286 24.59 -18.72 27.27
CA GLY A 286 24.96 -17.32 27.42
C GLY A 286 24.88 -16.42 26.17
N THR A 287 24.18 -16.83 25.11
CA THR A 287 24.01 -15.96 23.95
C THR A 287 23.06 -14.76 24.25
N HIS A 288 23.56 -13.83 25.07
CA HIS A 288 23.01 -12.46 25.20
C HIS A 288 23.11 -11.65 23.88
N ILE A 289 23.29 -12.33 22.77
CA ILE A 289 23.63 -11.86 21.43
C ILE A 289 22.49 -11.08 20.76
N LEU A 290 21.27 -11.20 21.29
CA LEU A 290 20.09 -10.52 20.74
C LEU A 290 19.62 -9.35 21.60
N ARG A 291 20.35 -9.01 22.65
CA ARG A 291 19.91 -8.07 23.70
C ARG A 291 19.55 -6.67 23.20
N THR A 292 20.18 -6.19 22.15
CA THR A 292 20.02 -4.81 21.70
C THR A 292 18.94 -4.62 20.65
N ASP A 293 18.71 -5.62 19.78
CA ASP A 293 17.61 -5.58 18.80
C ASP A 293 16.26 -5.95 19.43
N MET A 294 16.28 -6.50 20.64
CA MET A 294 15.12 -7.05 21.35
C MET A 294 14.93 -6.43 22.73
N ALA A 295 15.57 -5.30 23.02
CA ALA A 295 15.39 -4.59 24.29
C ALA A 295 13.89 -4.30 24.51
N LEU A 296 13.38 -4.80 25.64
CA LEU A 296 11.99 -4.60 26.03
C LEU A 296 11.82 -3.24 26.68
N ASN A 297 10.84 -2.47 26.20
CA ASN A 297 10.39 -1.26 26.88
C ASN A 297 9.11 -1.61 27.65
N ILE A 298 9.27 -1.97 28.93
CA ILE A 298 8.22 -2.40 29.85
C ILE A 298 8.34 -1.70 31.22
N GLU A 299 8.91 -0.50 31.24
CA GLU A 299 9.11 0.28 32.47
C GLU A 299 7.78 0.49 33.22
N CYS A 300 6.67 0.74 32.50
CA CYS A 300 5.34 0.87 33.09
C CYS A 300 4.86 -0.37 33.86
N LEU A 301 5.40 -1.56 33.57
CA LEU A 301 5.13 -2.78 34.33
C LEU A 301 6.12 -2.95 35.48
N LEU A 302 7.39 -2.62 35.25
CA LEU A 302 8.43 -2.73 36.26
C LEU A 302 8.18 -1.79 37.45
N GLU A 303 7.55 -0.63 37.23
CA GLU A 303 7.12 0.28 38.29
C GLU A 303 6.11 -0.36 39.26
N LYS A 304 5.32 -1.33 38.81
CA LYS A 304 4.33 -2.07 39.62
C LYS A 304 4.96 -3.19 40.45
N ILE A 305 6.24 -3.50 40.24
CA ILE A 305 6.99 -4.57 40.90
C ILE A 305 7.95 -3.94 41.94
N PRO A 306 8.15 -4.59 43.09
CA PRO A 306 9.13 -4.14 44.11
C PRO A 306 10.50 -3.92 43.50
N GLU A 307 11.17 -2.83 43.87
CA GLU A 307 12.45 -2.42 43.28
C GLU A 307 13.53 -3.52 43.34
N THR A 308 13.53 -4.30 44.44
CA THR A 308 14.45 -5.41 44.66
C THR A 308 14.29 -6.55 43.65
N GLU A 309 13.11 -6.71 43.06
CA GLU A 309 12.77 -7.81 42.15
C GLU A 309 12.80 -7.41 40.68
N ARG A 310 12.73 -6.11 40.37
CA ARG A 310 12.66 -5.60 38.98
C ARG A 310 13.74 -6.15 38.06
N GLY A 311 14.98 -6.21 38.55
CA GLY A 311 16.12 -6.69 37.77
C GLY A 311 16.04 -8.20 37.47
N THR A 312 15.46 -8.98 38.36
CA THR A 312 15.27 -10.41 38.20
C THR A 312 14.12 -10.68 37.22
N GLU A 313 12.99 -10.01 37.41
CA GLU A 313 11.82 -10.10 36.54
C GLU A 313 12.15 -9.73 35.09
N LEU A 314 12.89 -8.61 34.89
CA LEU A 314 13.31 -8.20 33.55
C LEU A 314 14.16 -9.28 32.87
N LYS A 315 15.13 -9.86 33.59
CA LYS A 315 15.97 -10.93 33.03
C LYS A 315 15.18 -12.18 32.67
N GLN A 316 14.21 -12.56 33.50
CA GLN A 316 13.38 -13.74 33.27
C GLN A 316 12.45 -13.57 32.06
N VAL A 317 11.76 -12.43 31.94
CA VAL A 317 10.90 -12.16 30.78
C VAL A 317 11.73 -12.02 29.49
N GLU A 318 12.91 -11.38 29.55
CA GLU A 318 13.83 -11.34 28.42
C GLU A 318 14.25 -12.74 27.97
N PHE A 319 14.54 -13.64 28.91
CA PHE A 319 14.91 -15.02 28.61
C PHE A 319 13.77 -15.76 27.88
N VAL A 320 12.54 -15.64 28.36
CA VAL A 320 11.38 -16.29 27.73
C VAL A 320 11.10 -15.70 26.35
N VAL A 321 11.20 -14.38 26.18
CA VAL A 321 11.05 -13.70 24.87
C VAL A 321 12.14 -14.19 23.90
N LEU A 322 13.38 -14.31 24.35
CA LEU A 322 14.49 -14.80 23.53
C LEU A 322 14.31 -16.25 23.11
N SER A 323 13.82 -17.11 24.00
CA SER A 323 13.53 -18.52 23.67
C SER A 323 12.47 -18.65 22.57
N GLY A 324 11.49 -17.72 22.53
CA GLY A 324 10.44 -17.63 21.52
C GLY A 324 10.79 -16.81 20.28
N ALA A 325 11.98 -16.20 20.21
CA ALA A 325 12.32 -15.18 19.21
C ALA A 325 12.14 -15.61 17.75
N LYS A 326 12.50 -16.85 17.41
CA LYS A 326 12.33 -17.41 16.04
C LYS A 326 10.86 -17.44 15.63
N LYS A 327 9.98 -17.91 16.54
CA LYS A 327 8.52 -17.98 16.31
C LYS A 327 7.94 -16.58 16.19
N LEU A 328 8.33 -15.67 17.08
CA LEU A 328 7.87 -14.26 17.08
C LEU A 328 8.30 -13.49 15.83
N ARG A 329 9.53 -13.69 15.34
CA ARG A 329 9.97 -13.11 14.05
C ARG A 329 9.16 -13.65 12.88
N SER A 330 8.82 -14.95 12.89
CA SER A 330 7.98 -15.55 11.86
C SER A 330 6.57 -14.97 11.88
N VAL A 331 5.99 -14.71 13.06
CA VAL A 331 4.69 -14.03 13.23
C VAL A 331 4.78 -12.59 12.72
N TYR A 332 5.81 -11.83 13.14
CA TYR A 332 6.03 -10.47 12.68
C TYR A 332 6.14 -10.39 11.14
N SER A 333 6.99 -11.26 10.56
CA SER A 333 7.21 -11.29 9.11
C SER A 333 5.94 -11.65 8.32
N PHE A 334 5.10 -12.52 8.88
CA PHE A 334 3.84 -12.88 8.26
C PHE A 334 2.86 -11.70 8.26
N TYR A 335 2.56 -11.12 9.44
CA TYR A 335 1.57 -10.03 9.53
C TYR A 335 2.03 -8.75 8.85
N SER A 336 3.33 -8.43 8.85
CA SER A 336 3.83 -7.24 8.17
C SER A 336 3.69 -7.27 6.64
N ARG A 337 3.40 -8.43 6.06
CA ARG A 337 3.18 -8.61 4.62
C ARG A 337 1.70 -8.59 4.21
N LEU A 338 0.78 -8.70 5.15
CA LEU A 338 -0.66 -8.71 4.85
C LEU A 338 -1.09 -7.41 4.13
N GLY A 339 -1.82 -7.57 3.02
CA GLY A 339 -2.31 -6.46 2.20
C GLY A 339 -1.24 -5.80 1.32
N HIS A 340 -0.05 -6.42 1.19
CA HIS A 340 1.02 -5.95 0.32
C HIS A 340 1.47 -7.05 -0.62
N THR A 341 1.52 -6.75 -1.91
CA THR A 341 2.07 -7.66 -2.92
C THR A 341 3.59 -7.68 -2.88
N HIS A 342 4.19 -6.49 -2.75
CA HIS A 342 5.64 -6.33 -2.68
C HIS A 342 6.02 -5.04 -1.95
N SER A 343 7.25 -4.97 -1.47
CA SER A 343 7.84 -3.75 -0.93
C SER A 343 8.97 -3.27 -1.85
N PRO A 344 8.88 -2.04 -2.40
CA PRO A 344 9.88 -1.53 -3.34
C PRO A 344 11.30 -1.47 -2.76
N ASP A 345 11.42 -1.40 -1.44
CA ASP A 345 12.70 -1.30 -0.71
C ASP A 345 12.98 -2.53 0.17
N ASN A 346 12.26 -3.64 -0.04
CA ASN A 346 12.32 -4.87 0.75
C ASN A 346 12.09 -4.65 2.26
N THR A 347 11.31 -3.62 2.62
CA THR A 347 10.98 -3.31 4.00
C THR A 347 9.51 -3.57 4.25
N PHE A 348 9.24 -4.56 5.10
CA PHE A 348 7.90 -4.81 5.62
C PHE A 348 7.91 -4.46 7.11
N LEU A 349 7.30 -3.35 7.46
CA LEU A 349 7.08 -2.96 8.85
C LEU A 349 5.64 -3.29 9.22
N LEU A 350 5.48 -3.88 10.40
CA LEU A 350 4.15 -4.15 10.95
C LEU A 350 3.43 -2.81 11.19
N SER A 351 2.30 -2.59 10.56
CA SER A 351 1.43 -1.46 10.86
C SER A 351 0.57 -1.75 12.09
N ARG A 352 0.03 -0.70 12.72
CA ARG A 352 -0.91 -0.86 13.84
C ARG A 352 -2.18 -1.61 13.42
N LEU A 353 -2.65 -1.38 12.20
CA LEU A 353 -3.77 -2.13 11.61
C LEU A 353 -3.51 -3.64 11.57
N GLN A 354 -2.33 -4.05 11.13
CA GLN A 354 -1.93 -5.46 11.09
C GLN A 354 -1.69 -6.04 12.49
N PHE A 355 -1.22 -5.21 13.45
CA PHE A 355 -1.11 -5.62 14.84
C PHE A 355 -2.47 -5.89 15.48
N TRP A 356 -3.47 -5.05 15.25
CA TRP A 356 -4.84 -5.31 15.73
C TRP A 356 -5.39 -6.61 15.13
N ARG A 357 -5.10 -6.88 13.84
CA ARG A 357 -5.50 -8.16 13.22
C ARG A 357 -4.82 -9.36 13.91
N LEU A 358 -3.52 -9.28 14.19
CA LEU A 358 -2.81 -10.30 14.97
C LEU A 358 -3.50 -10.56 16.31
N LEU A 359 -3.86 -9.53 17.06
CA LEU A 359 -4.53 -9.68 18.35
C LEU A 359 -5.90 -10.34 18.22
N LYS A 360 -6.69 -9.99 17.20
CA LYS A 360 -7.98 -10.62 16.91
C LYS A 360 -7.84 -12.08 16.49
N ASP A 361 -6.89 -12.39 15.61
CA ASP A 361 -6.64 -13.78 15.20
C ASP A 361 -6.22 -14.66 16.37
N CYS A 362 -5.48 -14.08 17.33
CA CYS A 362 -5.08 -14.74 18.56
C CYS A 362 -6.17 -14.75 19.67
N ASN A 363 -7.38 -14.32 19.37
CA ASN A 363 -8.53 -14.28 20.29
C ASN A 363 -8.27 -13.48 21.58
N ILE A 364 -7.46 -12.42 21.54
CA ILE A 364 -7.16 -11.58 22.71
C ILE A 364 -8.44 -10.91 23.24
N HIS A 365 -9.34 -10.50 22.35
CA HIS A 365 -10.61 -9.89 22.68
C HIS A 365 -11.57 -10.81 23.43
N HIS A 366 -11.36 -12.13 23.42
CA HIS A 366 -12.14 -13.09 24.20
C HIS A 366 -11.81 -13.11 25.70
N HIS A 367 -10.73 -12.41 26.11
CA HIS A 367 -10.39 -12.26 27.53
C HIS A 367 -11.09 -11.07 28.20
N GLY A 368 -12.16 -10.52 27.60
CA GLY A 368 -12.89 -9.37 28.12
C GLY A 368 -12.16 -8.04 27.98
N ILE A 369 -11.15 -7.97 27.10
CA ILE A 369 -10.35 -6.79 26.81
C ILE A 369 -10.58 -6.35 25.37
N THR A 370 -11.07 -5.13 25.16
CA THR A 370 -11.24 -4.58 23.81
C THR A 370 -9.92 -4.13 23.21
N LEU A 371 -9.85 -4.06 21.87
CA LEU A 371 -8.64 -3.55 21.19
C LEU A 371 -8.35 -2.10 21.56
N THR A 372 -9.36 -1.29 21.81
CA THR A 372 -9.21 0.08 22.30
C THR A 372 -8.60 0.12 23.70
N GLN A 373 -8.99 -0.77 24.59
CA GLN A 373 -8.35 -0.90 25.89
C GLN A 373 -6.89 -1.33 25.77
N VAL A 374 -6.56 -2.24 24.84
CA VAL A 374 -5.16 -2.59 24.55
C VAL A 374 -4.39 -1.34 24.12
N GLU A 375 -4.95 -0.49 23.27
CA GLU A 375 -4.32 0.76 22.88
C GLU A 375 -4.07 1.70 24.08
N HIS A 376 -4.98 1.76 25.03
CA HIS A 376 -4.78 2.54 26.26
C HIS A 376 -3.65 1.99 27.13
N PHE A 377 -3.48 0.66 27.21
CA PHE A 377 -2.36 0.05 27.95
C PHE A 377 -1.01 0.30 27.29
N LEU A 378 -1.00 0.45 25.95
CA LEU A 378 0.22 0.69 25.16
C LEU A 378 0.56 2.18 25.02
N ARG A 379 -0.16 3.06 25.71
CA ARG A 379 -0.01 4.50 25.64
C ARG A 379 1.32 4.92 26.28
N GLU A 380 2.31 5.19 25.46
CA GLU A 380 3.51 5.90 25.81
C GLU A 380 3.43 7.28 25.16
N ASP A 381 3.86 8.33 25.84
CA ASP A 381 4.13 9.75 25.50
C ASP A 381 3.90 10.24 24.05
N ALA A 382 3.08 9.55 23.26
CA ALA A 382 2.76 9.92 21.89
C ALA A 382 1.64 10.99 21.86
N PRO A 383 1.71 11.97 20.97
CA PRO A 383 0.65 12.97 20.84
C PRO A 383 -0.70 12.29 20.53
N PRO A 384 -1.80 12.77 21.13
CA PRO A 384 -3.14 12.14 21.01
C PRO A 384 -3.60 11.84 19.59
N ALA A 385 -3.19 12.64 18.62
CA ALA A 385 -3.56 12.47 17.20
C ALA A 385 -2.95 11.22 16.53
N GLU A 386 -1.87 10.65 17.05
CA GLU A 386 -1.18 9.50 16.48
C GLU A 386 -1.52 8.17 17.16
N ILE A 387 -2.14 8.22 18.33
CA ILE A 387 -2.37 7.04 19.19
C ILE A 387 -3.21 5.97 18.49
N HIS A 388 -4.23 6.37 17.74
CA HIS A 388 -5.15 5.45 17.05
C HIS A 388 -4.89 5.33 15.54
N SER A 389 -3.78 5.89 15.02
CA SER A 389 -3.51 5.84 13.59
C SER A 389 -3.20 4.41 13.12
N PRO A 390 -3.96 3.86 12.16
CA PRO A 390 -3.73 2.52 11.63
C PRO A 390 -2.41 2.40 10.87
N PHE A 391 -1.83 3.54 10.44
CA PHE A 391 -0.63 3.63 9.61
C PHE A 391 0.67 3.66 10.42
N SER A 392 0.60 3.84 11.74
CA SER A 392 1.78 3.86 12.59
C SER A 392 2.53 2.54 12.48
N SER A 393 3.81 2.60 12.14
CA SER A 393 4.65 1.42 11.97
C SER A 393 5.29 1.00 13.28
N MET A 394 5.29 -0.30 13.53
CA MET A 394 5.80 -0.95 14.73
C MET A 394 7.05 -1.76 14.40
N LEU A 395 8.14 -1.52 15.09
CA LEU A 395 9.37 -2.30 14.98
C LEU A 395 9.26 -3.63 15.76
N PRO A 396 10.07 -4.66 15.44
CA PRO A 396 10.00 -5.96 16.11
C PRO A 396 10.12 -5.88 17.64
N HIS A 397 11.03 -5.08 18.19
CA HIS A 397 11.19 -4.90 19.64
C HIS A 397 9.95 -4.28 20.28
N ARG A 398 9.28 -3.35 19.57
CA ARG A 398 8.03 -2.75 20.07
C ARG A 398 6.89 -3.76 20.11
N LEU A 399 6.76 -4.64 19.09
CA LEU A 399 5.79 -5.74 19.14
C LEU A 399 6.01 -6.60 20.39
N LEU A 400 7.26 -6.94 20.71
CA LEU A 400 7.58 -7.77 21.89
C LEU A 400 7.18 -7.10 23.19
N SER A 401 7.52 -5.82 23.36
CA SER A 401 7.10 -5.04 24.53
C SER A 401 5.57 -4.98 24.66
N CYS A 402 4.87 -4.73 23.54
CA CYS A 402 3.41 -4.70 23.52
C CYS A 402 2.81 -6.07 23.92
N LEU A 403 3.37 -7.17 23.43
CA LEU A 403 2.87 -8.51 23.79
C LEU A 403 3.10 -8.84 25.26
N VAL A 404 4.21 -8.40 25.87
CA VAL A 404 4.46 -8.55 27.31
C VAL A 404 3.45 -7.74 28.13
N ILE A 405 3.18 -6.50 27.72
CA ILE A 405 2.18 -5.65 28.39
C ILE A 405 0.78 -6.26 28.30
N VAL A 406 0.38 -6.74 27.11
CA VAL A 406 -0.92 -7.41 26.91
C VAL A 406 -1.00 -8.67 27.78
N ALA A 407 0.07 -9.49 27.81
CA ALA A 407 0.13 -10.69 28.62
C ALA A 407 -0.11 -10.42 30.11
N TYR A 408 0.52 -9.39 30.65
CA TYR A 408 0.33 -8.96 32.01
C TYR A 408 -1.15 -8.59 32.29
N HIS A 409 -1.75 -7.77 31.43
CA HIS A 409 -3.13 -7.32 31.63
C HIS A 409 -4.16 -8.46 31.55
N ILE A 410 -3.88 -9.51 30.78
CA ILE A 410 -4.75 -10.69 30.70
C ILE A 410 -4.58 -11.62 31.90
N TYR A 411 -3.33 -11.96 32.27
CA TYR A 411 -3.03 -13.10 33.11
C TYR A 411 -2.56 -12.77 34.53
N HIS A 412 -2.24 -11.50 34.86
CA HIS A 412 -1.67 -11.15 36.18
C HIS A 412 -2.58 -11.51 37.37
N LYS A 413 -3.90 -11.46 37.18
CA LYS A 413 -4.86 -11.76 38.27
C LYS A 413 -4.83 -13.23 38.68
N ASP A 414 -4.46 -14.11 37.75
CA ASP A 414 -4.43 -15.56 37.99
C ASP A 414 -3.09 -16.02 38.62
N MET A 415 -2.15 -15.10 38.84
CA MET A 415 -0.77 -15.42 39.19
C MET A 415 -0.22 -14.73 40.44
N VAL A 416 -1.08 -14.22 41.30
CA VAL A 416 -0.75 -13.32 42.42
C VAL A 416 0.29 -13.85 43.44
N SER A 417 0.74 -15.11 43.35
CA SER A 417 1.66 -15.71 44.31
C SER A 417 2.93 -16.30 43.75
N GLN A 418 3.32 -15.97 42.50
CA GLN A 418 4.51 -16.58 41.86
C GLN A 418 5.64 -15.54 41.64
N SER A 419 6.86 -15.94 42.02
CA SER A 419 8.07 -15.30 41.52
C SER A 419 8.12 -15.45 39.98
N ASN A 420 8.58 -14.45 39.24
CA ASN A 420 8.65 -14.42 37.78
C ASN A 420 7.30 -14.12 37.06
N LEU A 421 6.49 -13.22 37.63
CA LEU A 421 5.16 -12.88 37.17
C LEU A 421 5.08 -12.52 35.68
N LEU A 422 5.96 -11.66 35.17
CA LEU A 422 5.95 -11.20 33.77
C LEU A 422 6.32 -12.31 32.80
N ALA A 423 7.31 -13.15 33.17
CA ALA A 423 7.73 -14.28 32.36
C ALA A 423 6.64 -15.33 32.20
N ASP A 424 5.93 -15.62 33.28
CA ASP A 424 4.87 -16.61 33.31
C ASP A 424 3.60 -16.13 32.57
N CYS A 425 3.23 -14.85 32.76
CA CYS A 425 2.16 -14.21 31.97
C CYS A 425 2.46 -14.30 30.46
N PHE A 426 3.69 -13.94 30.08
CA PHE A 426 4.08 -13.99 28.67
C PHE A 426 4.13 -15.42 28.12
N SER A 427 4.60 -16.38 28.89
CA SER A 427 4.60 -17.80 28.52
C SER A 427 3.19 -18.33 28.29
N LYS A 428 2.22 -17.95 29.14
CA LYS A 428 0.81 -18.28 28.92
C LYS A 428 0.26 -17.65 27.65
N LEU A 429 0.49 -16.35 27.42
CA LEU A 429 0.06 -15.67 26.19
C LEU A 429 0.60 -16.38 24.95
N MET A 430 1.89 -16.74 24.96
CA MET A 430 2.51 -17.45 23.84
C MET A 430 1.85 -18.80 23.59
N THR A 431 1.62 -19.59 24.65
CA THR A 431 1.15 -20.96 24.56
C THR A 431 -0.32 -21.06 24.18
N TYR A 432 -1.18 -20.22 24.77
CA TYR A 432 -2.64 -20.35 24.62
C TYR A 432 -3.22 -19.44 23.55
N ASN A 433 -2.56 -18.33 23.21
CA ASN A 433 -3.09 -17.34 22.28
C ASN A 433 -2.24 -17.22 21.00
N ILE A 434 -0.95 -16.83 21.13
CA ILE A 434 -0.13 -16.44 19.97
C ILE A 434 0.19 -17.65 19.09
N LEU A 435 0.73 -18.73 19.65
CA LEU A 435 1.15 -19.88 18.85
C LEU A 435 -0.02 -20.61 18.18
N PRO A 436 -1.18 -20.83 18.83
CA PRO A 436 -2.32 -21.48 18.18
C PRO A 436 -3.06 -20.56 17.20
N GLY A 437 -3.18 -19.26 17.52
CA GLY A 437 -4.01 -18.31 16.77
C GLY A 437 -3.30 -17.62 15.62
N SER A 438 -1.99 -17.41 15.73
CA SER A 438 -1.24 -16.65 14.73
C SER A 438 -1.19 -17.35 13.36
N LYS A 439 -1.21 -16.54 12.28
CA LYS A 439 -1.21 -16.97 10.87
C LYS A 439 -2.52 -17.60 10.37
N ASN A 440 -3.52 -17.76 11.24
CA ASN A 440 -4.87 -18.13 10.85
C ASN A 440 -5.70 -16.85 10.72
N VAL A 441 -5.57 -16.16 9.59
CA VAL A 441 -6.14 -14.83 9.38
C VAL A 441 -7.65 -14.93 9.23
N LYS A 442 -8.37 -14.23 10.12
CA LYS A 442 -9.83 -14.08 10.12
C LYS A 442 -10.20 -12.67 9.62
N GLY A 443 -11.50 -12.38 9.56
CA GLY A 443 -12.06 -11.09 9.16
C GLY A 443 -12.13 -10.88 7.65
N PHE A 444 -12.71 -9.76 7.25
CA PHE A 444 -12.96 -9.44 5.84
C PHE A 444 -11.74 -8.87 5.13
N LEU A 445 -10.88 -8.12 5.84
CA LEU A 445 -9.81 -7.33 5.21
C LEU A 445 -8.66 -8.18 4.68
N PHE A 446 -8.14 -9.11 5.49
CA PHE A 446 -6.89 -9.81 5.18
C PHE A 446 -7.05 -11.30 4.89
N ARG A 447 -8.27 -11.82 4.89
CA ARG A 447 -8.54 -13.25 4.70
C ARG A 447 -8.06 -13.76 3.34
N GLN A 448 -8.21 -12.95 2.30
CA GLN A 448 -7.78 -13.26 0.94
C GLN A 448 -6.76 -12.19 0.47
N PRO A 449 -5.53 -12.59 0.11
CA PRO A 449 -4.46 -11.65 -0.22
C PRO A 449 -4.82 -10.68 -1.37
N ASP A 450 -5.44 -11.17 -2.44
CA ASP A 450 -5.78 -10.37 -3.62
C ASP A 450 -6.87 -9.33 -3.31
N ARG A 451 -7.89 -9.72 -2.56
CA ARG A 451 -8.93 -8.80 -2.05
C ARG A 451 -8.35 -7.75 -1.10
N ALA A 452 -7.39 -8.14 -0.25
CA ALA A 452 -6.75 -7.24 0.70
C ALA A 452 -6.04 -6.07 0.02
N VAL A 453 -5.39 -6.30 -1.11
CA VAL A 453 -4.69 -5.27 -1.88
C VAL A 453 -5.65 -4.18 -2.37
N VAL A 454 -6.81 -4.58 -2.88
CA VAL A 454 -7.86 -3.65 -3.33
C VAL A 454 -8.45 -2.89 -2.15
N ALA A 455 -8.80 -3.59 -1.07
CA ALA A 455 -9.36 -2.97 0.14
C ALA A 455 -8.42 -1.93 0.76
N VAL A 456 -7.12 -2.23 0.85
CA VAL A 456 -6.08 -1.33 1.41
C VAL A 456 -6.00 0.00 0.64
N SER A 457 -6.36 0.04 -0.65
CA SER A 457 -6.38 1.28 -1.43
C SER A 457 -7.37 2.33 -0.90
N TYR A 458 -8.42 1.91 -0.20
CA TYR A 458 -9.45 2.78 0.39
C TYR A 458 -9.16 3.23 1.83
N LEU A 459 -8.16 2.66 2.50
CA LEU A 459 -7.87 2.91 3.92
C LEU A 459 -7.73 4.40 4.26
N LYS A 460 -7.03 5.17 3.42
CA LYS A 460 -6.76 6.58 3.70
C LYS A 460 -8.05 7.41 3.74
N LYS A 461 -8.92 7.26 2.74
CA LYS A 461 -10.22 7.96 2.70
C LYS A 461 -11.14 7.51 3.84
N CYS A 462 -11.18 6.21 4.12
CA CYS A 462 -11.99 5.68 5.24
C CYS A 462 -11.48 6.16 6.60
N TRP A 463 -10.16 6.35 6.76
CA TRP A 463 -9.58 6.94 7.97
C TRP A 463 -10.03 8.39 8.16
N GLU A 464 -10.10 9.18 7.10
CA GLU A 464 -10.62 10.55 7.17
C GLU A 464 -12.09 10.57 7.64
N VAL A 465 -12.91 9.63 7.14
CA VAL A 465 -14.32 9.47 7.58
C VAL A 465 -14.38 9.08 9.06
N TYR A 466 -13.62 8.07 9.48
CA TYR A 466 -13.55 7.61 10.86
C TYR A 466 -13.20 8.75 11.83
N GLN A 467 -12.19 9.54 11.50
CA GLN A 467 -11.78 10.70 12.32
C GLN A 467 -12.86 11.76 12.46
N VAL A 468 -13.67 11.99 11.42
CA VAL A 468 -14.77 12.96 11.49
C VAL A 468 -15.82 12.50 12.50
N TYR A 469 -16.19 11.24 12.48
CA TYR A 469 -17.19 10.69 13.41
C TYR A 469 -16.66 10.50 14.84
N CYS A 470 -15.35 10.31 15.02
CA CYS A 470 -14.75 10.35 16.38
C CYS A 470 -14.77 11.75 17.00
N LYS A 471 -14.61 12.81 16.20
CA LYS A 471 -14.58 14.22 16.68
C LYS A 471 -15.95 14.79 17.10
N ILE A 472 -17.04 14.09 16.78
CA ILE A 472 -18.39 14.51 17.21
C ILE A 472 -18.53 14.47 18.74
N ASN A 473 -17.66 13.72 19.42
CA ASN A 473 -17.61 13.65 20.88
C ASN A 473 -16.70 14.75 21.45
N VAL A 474 -17.17 15.44 22.47
CA VAL A 474 -16.54 16.61 23.11
C VAL A 474 -15.24 16.27 23.85
N ILE A 475 -14.87 15.01 24.00
CA ILE A 475 -13.70 14.54 24.74
C ILE A 475 -12.58 14.20 23.75
N PRO A 476 -11.35 14.78 23.89
CA PRO A 476 -10.27 14.67 22.88
C PRO A 476 -9.74 13.28 22.59
N ASP A 477 -10.09 12.27 23.38
CA ASP A 477 -9.49 10.93 23.38
C ASP A 477 -10.46 9.79 23.04
N GLN A 478 -11.67 10.09 22.54
CA GLN A 478 -12.66 9.04 22.30
C GLN A 478 -12.49 8.37 20.92
N SER A 479 -12.40 7.06 20.96
CA SER A 479 -12.61 6.17 19.82
C SER A 479 -14.10 6.17 19.40
N MET A 480 -14.40 5.69 18.20
CA MET A 480 -15.77 5.51 17.74
C MET A 480 -16.44 4.37 18.52
N THR A 481 -17.71 4.54 18.94
CA THR A 481 -18.50 3.42 19.46
C THR A 481 -19.33 2.78 18.35
N CYS A 482 -19.77 1.54 18.56
CA CYS A 482 -20.71 0.87 17.65
C CYS A 482 -22.00 1.67 17.43
N ARG A 483 -22.45 2.44 18.43
CA ARG A 483 -23.59 3.35 18.33
C ARG A 483 -23.34 4.48 17.35
N HIS A 484 -22.14 5.10 17.38
CA HIS A 484 -21.74 6.12 16.42
C HIS A 484 -21.62 5.57 15.01
N LEU A 485 -21.17 4.33 14.86
CA LEU A 485 -21.14 3.63 13.58
C LEU A 485 -22.55 3.46 13.01
N LEU A 486 -23.52 3.03 13.81
CA LEU A 486 -24.92 2.93 13.38
C LEU A 486 -25.50 4.30 12.99
N TRP A 487 -25.19 5.35 13.73
CA TRP A 487 -25.61 6.71 13.37
C TRP A 487 -25.00 7.15 12.06
N MET A 488 -23.71 6.87 11.83
CA MET A 488 -23.06 7.17 10.54
C MET A 488 -23.80 6.51 9.37
N PHE A 489 -24.12 5.23 9.45
CA PHE A 489 -24.86 4.54 8.40
C PHE A 489 -26.23 5.15 8.16
N LYS A 490 -26.91 5.61 9.20
CA LYS A 490 -28.20 6.29 9.12
C LYS A 490 -28.06 7.69 8.50
N ASP A 491 -27.09 8.47 8.97
CA ASP A 491 -26.83 9.84 8.48
C ASP A 491 -26.44 9.88 7.01
N LEU A 492 -25.70 8.86 6.57
CA LEU A 492 -25.28 8.69 5.19
C LEU A 492 -26.36 8.02 4.31
N HIS A 493 -27.55 7.73 4.85
CA HIS A 493 -28.64 7.06 4.14
C HIS A 493 -28.23 5.75 3.44
N LEU A 494 -27.29 5.00 4.06
CA LEU A 494 -26.79 3.74 3.51
C LEU A 494 -27.71 2.56 3.79
N LEU A 495 -28.59 2.69 4.80
CA LEU A 495 -29.58 1.68 5.17
C LEU A 495 -30.81 1.77 4.25
N ASP A 496 -31.28 0.62 3.80
CA ASP A 496 -32.47 0.47 2.95
C ASP A 496 -33.29 -0.77 3.33
N THR A 497 -34.29 -1.13 2.53
CA THR A 497 -35.14 -2.32 2.75
C THR A 497 -34.36 -3.63 2.72
N ASN A 498 -33.27 -3.69 2.00
CA ASN A 498 -32.44 -4.88 1.81
C ASN A 498 -31.27 -4.92 2.78
N PHE A 499 -30.66 -3.78 3.05
CA PHE A 499 -29.59 -3.62 4.02
C PHE A 499 -30.12 -2.90 5.28
N THR A 500 -30.74 -3.66 6.15
CA THR A 500 -31.39 -3.18 7.37
C THR A 500 -30.42 -3.00 8.54
N THR A 501 -30.83 -2.24 9.56
CA THR A 501 -30.08 -2.09 10.82
C THR A 501 -29.79 -3.44 11.46
N ALA A 502 -30.69 -4.42 11.38
CA ALA A 502 -30.50 -5.76 11.94
C ALA A 502 -29.34 -6.49 11.24
N ARG A 503 -29.26 -6.42 9.90
CA ARG A 503 -28.13 -6.99 9.15
C ARG A 503 -26.82 -6.31 9.47
N LEU A 504 -26.81 -4.97 9.59
CA LEU A 504 -25.62 -4.25 10.01
C LEU A 504 -25.15 -4.67 11.40
N LEU A 505 -26.07 -4.84 12.36
CA LEU A 505 -25.73 -5.36 13.70
C LEU A 505 -25.16 -6.78 13.65
N GLN A 506 -25.62 -7.64 12.74
CA GLN A 506 -25.05 -8.98 12.54
C GLN A 506 -23.60 -8.88 12.03
N VAL A 507 -23.30 -7.96 11.10
CA VAL A 507 -21.92 -7.74 10.64
C VAL A 507 -21.02 -7.26 11.78
N ILE A 508 -21.50 -6.30 12.58
CA ILE A 508 -20.76 -5.78 13.75
C ILE A 508 -20.49 -6.90 14.76
N ALA A 509 -21.46 -7.77 14.99
CA ALA A 509 -21.34 -8.85 15.96
C ALA A 509 -20.54 -10.06 15.47
N ALA A 510 -20.30 -10.20 14.16
CA ALA A 510 -19.66 -11.37 13.56
C ALA A 510 -18.29 -11.72 14.15
N GLU A 511 -17.55 -10.69 14.60
CA GLU A 511 -16.24 -10.84 15.25
C GLU A 511 -16.24 -10.43 16.74
N SER A 512 -17.41 -10.31 17.37
CA SER A 512 -17.52 -10.01 18.79
C SER A 512 -17.34 -11.27 19.66
N CYS A 513 -17.12 -11.07 20.96
CA CYS A 513 -17.03 -12.18 21.94
C CYS A 513 -18.35 -12.94 22.08
N ASP A 514 -19.47 -12.28 21.87
CA ASP A 514 -20.81 -12.85 21.94
C ASP A 514 -21.64 -12.48 20.70
N PRO A 515 -21.51 -13.25 19.61
CA PRO A 515 -22.28 -13.01 18.39
C PRO A 515 -23.80 -13.18 18.58
N SER A 516 -24.23 -13.87 19.63
CA SER A 516 -25.64 -14.13 19.91
C SER A 516 -26.40 -12.92 20.49
N ASN A 517 -25.68 -11.94 21.06
CA ASN A 517 -26.26 -10.73 21.62
C ASN A 517 -25.70 -9.43 21.02
N PRO A 518 -26.07 -9.07 19.78
CA PRO A 518 -25.57 -7.89 19.09
C PRO A 518 -25.84 -6.57 19.83
N SER A 519 -26.91 -6.53 20.64
CA SER A 519 -27.32 -5.30 21.34
C SER A 519 -26.37 -4.94 22.50
N ALA A 520 -25.70 -5.92 23.09
CA ALA A 520 -24.72 -5.68 24.17
C ALA A 520 -23.45 -4.95 23.69
N CYS A 521 -23.23 -4.90 22.37
CA CYS A 521 -22.03 -4.31 21.79
C CYS A 521 -22.15 -2.80 21.45
N LEU A 522 -23.32 -2.19 21.64
CA LEU A 522 -23.58 -0.82 21.15
C LEU A 522 -22.67 0.26 21.76
N ASP A 523 -22.32 0.12 23.02
CA ASP A 523 -21.48 1.10 23.72
C ASP A 523 -19.99 0.72 23.74
N LEU A 524 -19.63 -0.40 23.07
CA LEU A 524 -18.24 -0.78 22.90
C LEU A 524 -17.53 0.19 21.94
N GLU A 525 -16.36 0.58 22.35
CA GLU A 525 -15.44 1.34 21.50
C GLU A 525 -14.80 0.41 20.47
N ILE A 526 -14.73 0.86 19.23
CA ILE A 526 -14.16 0.13 18.11
C ILE A 526 -12.93 0.84 17.55
N THR A 527 -11.94 0.04 17.20
CA THR A 527 -10.76 0.52 16.47
C THR A 527 -11.09 0.76 15.00
N PHE A 528 -10.18 1.44 14.30
CA PHE A 528 -10.32 1.61 12.85
C PHE A 528 -10.34 0.29 12.07
N LEU A 529 -9.66 -0.77 12.55
CA LEU A 529 -9.76 -2.09 11.94
C LEU A 529 -11.20 -2.60 11.94
N GLU A 530 -11.85 -2.58 13.10
CA GLU A 530 -13.22 -3.07 13.26
C GLU A 530 -14.21 -2.24 12.44
N PHE A 531 -14.06 -0.92 12.45
CA PHE A 531 -14.82 -0.02 11.58
C PHE A 531 -14.68 -0.38 10.11
N PHE A 532 -13.45 -0.58 9.63
CA PHE A 532 -13.19 -0.85 8.23
C PHE A 532 -13.70 -2.23 7.79
N GLU A 533 -13.56 -3.23 8.64
CA GLU A 533 -14.10 -4.58 8.38
C GLU A 533 -15.64 -4.57 8.32
N VAL A 534 -16.31 -3.77 9.14
CA VAL A 534 -17.77 -3.58 9.03
C VAL A 534 -18.14 -2.91 7.71
N LEU A 535 -17.36 -1.95 7.21
CA LEU A 535 -17.60 -1.37 5.90
C LEU A 535 -17.45 -2.40 4.77
N LEU A 536 -16.44 -3.27 4.83
CA LEU A 536 -16.22 -4.32 3.83
C LEU A 536 -17.37 -5.36 3.86
N GLY A 537 -17.76 -5.84 5.04
CA GLY A 537 -18.91 -6.74 5.19
C GLY A 537 -20.24 -6.10 4.74
N SER A 538 -20.40 -4.80 4.98
CA SER A 538 -21.56 -4.04 4.50
C SER A 538 -21.57 -3.90 2.97
N ALA A 539 -20.40 -3.74 2.35
CA ALA A 539 -20.27 -3.69 0.90
C ALA A 539 -20.70 -5.00 0.24
N GLU A 540 -20.27 -6.15 0.81
CA GLU A 540 -20.71 -7.47 0.33
C GLU A 540 -22.22 -7.61 0.39
N LEU A 541 -22.84 -7.27 1.53
CA LEU A 541 -24.30 -7.41 1.72
C LEU A 541 -25.11 -6.45 0.83
N LYS A 542 -24.65 -5.20 0.66
CA LYS A 542 -25.38 -4.18 -0.11
C LYS A 542 -25.27 -4.40 -1.61
N CYS A 543 -24.14 -4.87 -2.11
CA CYS A 543 -23.87 -4.99 -3.55
C CYS A 543 -24.12 -6.40 -4.09
N GLN A 544 -24.34 -7.41 -3.25
CA GLN A 544 -24.58 -8.79 -3.66
C GLN A 544 -25.80 -8.92 -4.58
N GLN A 545 -26.88 -8.15 -4.35
CA GLN A 545 -28.08 -8.17 -5.16
C GLN A 545 -27.97 -7.42 -6.50
N VAL A 546 -27.05 -6.47 -6.60
CA VAL A 546 -26.78 -5.78 -7.88
C VAL A 546 -26.14 -6.74 -8.87
N SER A 547 -25.32 -7.69 -8.38
CA SER A 547 -24.70 -8.72 -9.22
C SER A 547 -25.69 -9.81 -9.65
N GLU A 548 -26.64 -10.19 -8.81
CA GLU A 548 -27.70 -11.15 -9.16
C GLU A 548 -28.65 -10.61 -10.24
N GLY A 549 -28.90 -9.29 -10.26
CA GLY A 549 -29.68 -8.61 -11.28
C GLY A 549 -28.97 -8.48 -12.64
N LEU A 550 -27.64 -8.51 -12.67
CA LEU A 550 -26.85 -8.44 -13.91
C LEU A 550 -26.67 -9.81 -14.60
N VAL A 551 -26.76 -10.89 -13.85
CA VAL A 551 -26.63 -12.29 -14.35
C VAL A 551 -27.99 -12.88 -14.76
N GLY A 552 -29.08 -12.37 -14.21
CA GLY A 552 -30.46 -12.80 -14.50
C GLY A 552 -31.16 -11.90 -15.52
N GLY A 553 -30.75 -11.95 -16.78
CA GLY A 553 -31.51 -11.35 -17.88
C GLY A 553 -32.88 -12.00 -18.04
N GLN A 554 -33.85 -11.66 -17.21
CA GLN A 554 -35.27 -11.94 -17.44
C GLN A 554 -35.94 -10.66 -17.92
N SER A 555 -36.58 -10.77 -19.09
CA SER A 555 -37.43 -9.79 -19.73
C SER A 555 -38.45 -9.14 -18.77
N PRO A 556 -38.74 -7.86 -18.89
CA PRO A 556 -39.72 -7.21 -18.02
C PRO A 556 -41.13 -7.80 -18.21
N PRO A 557 -41.94 -7.96 -17.14
CA PRO A 557 -43.31 -8.45 -17.26
C PRO A 557 -44.16 -7.46 -18.08
N ARG A 558 -44.86 -8.00 -19.08
CA ARG A 558 -45.87 -7.30 -19.83
C ARG A 558 -46.95 -6.81 -18.85
N ARG A 559 -47.20 -5.51 -18.84
CA ARG A 559 -48.38 -4.92 -18.25
C ARG A 559 -49.54 -5.18 -19.21
N ASP A 560 -50.54 -5.89 -18.76
CA ASP A 560 -51.85 -6.00 -19.41
C ASP A 560 -52.50 -4.61 -19.48
N ALA A 561 -52.93 -4.24 -20.68
CA ALA A 561 -53.89 -3.14 -20.89
C ALA A 561 -54.99 -3.66 -21.84
N PRO A 562 -56.24 -3.24 -21.67
CA PRO A 562 -57.41 -3.95 -22.13
C PRO A 562 -57.73 -3.77 -23.64
N GLU A 563 -58.37 -4.81 -24.17
CA GLU A 563 -58.94 -4.91 -25.52
C GLU A 563 -59.87 -3.72 -25.88
N VAL A 564 -59.65 -3.16 -27.05
CA VAL A 564 -60.75 -2.60 -27.88
C VAL A 564 -60.53 -3.01 -29.34
N ALA A 565 -61.50 -3.69 -29.88
CA ALA A 565 -61.58 -4.20 -31.24
C ALA A 565 -61.76 -3.09 -32.28
N ALA A 566 -61.17 -3.25 -33.49
CA ALA A 566 -61.79 -3.08 -34.77
C ALA A 566 -60.85 -3.19 -35.98
N THR A 567 -60.98 -4.26 -36.67
CA THR A 567 -61.15 -4.48 -38.13
C THR A 567 -60.31 -3.73 -39.17
N VAL A 568 -59.73 -4.59 -40.04
CA VAL A 568 -59.71 -4.59 -41.51
C VAL A 568 -58.54 -3.99 -42.27
N ASN A 569 -57.97 -4.92 -43.07
CA ASN A 569 -57.29 -4.88 -44.38
C ASN A 569 -55.76 -4.93 -44.46
N SER A 570 -55.34 -6.14 -44.84
CA SER A 570 -54.12 -6.40 -45.70
C SER A 570 -54.38 -5.89 -47.15
N PRO A 571 -53.40 -5.76 -48.07
CA PRO A 571 -52.57 -6.90 -48.46
C PRO A 571 -51.11 -6.62 -49.00
N ILE A 572 -50.40 -7.71 -49.15
CA ILE A 572 -49.45 -8.07 -50.25
C ILE A 572 -47.95 -7.79 -50.02
N ALA A 573 -47.26 -8.88 -49.85
CA ALA A 573 -45.85 -9.07 -50.14
C ALA A 573 -45.55 -9.07 -51.68
N PRO A 574 -44.28 -9.05 -52.12
CA PRO A 574 -43.68 -10.32 -52.46
C PRO A 574 -42.17 -10.46 -52.09
N GLU A 575 -41.85 -11.73 -51.88
CA GLU A 575 -40.53 -12.38 -51.93
C GLU A 575 -39.77 -12.10 -53.23
N ILE A 576 -38.46 -12.36 -53.19
CA ILE A 576 -37.62 -13.16 -54.14
C ILE A 576 -36.19 -13.12 -53.51
N SER A 577 -35.72 -14.15 -52.95
CA SER A 577 -35.03 -15.40 -53.35
C SER A 577 -33.61 -15.23 -53.93
N SER A 578 -32.69 -15.84 -53.20
CA SER A 578 -31.65 -16.80 -53.60
C SER A 578 -30.55 -16.38 -54.58
N SER A 579 -29.32 -16.62 -54.24
CA SER A 579 -28.48 -17.80 -54.56
C SER A 579 -26.99 -17.49 -54.43
N LYS A 580 -26.28 -18.31 -53.64
CA LYS A 580 -25.24 -19.26 -53.96
C LYS A 580 -24.05 -18.81 -54.79
N SER A 581 -22.89 -18.97 -54.17
CA SER A 581 -21.74 -19.80 -54.48
C SER A 581 -20.56 -19.20 -55.28
N VAL A 582 -19.43 -19.59 -54.79
CA VAL A 582 -18.24 -20.26 -55.35
C VAL A 582 -16.90 -19.54 -55.18
N GLU A 583 -16.06 -20.28 -54.48
CA GLU A 583 -14.62 -20.33 -54.39
C GLU A 583 -13.77 -19.68 -55.50
N THR A 584 -12.63 -19.11 -55.13
CA THR A 584 -11.30 -19.68 -55.41
C THR A 584 -10.19 -18.72 -54.92
N SER A 585 -9.35 -19.27 -54.09
CA SER A 585 -7.89 -19.42 -54.12
C SER A 585 -7.00 -18.25 -54.56
N ASP A 586 -6.03 -18.06 -53.71
CA ASP A 586 -4.56 -18.00 -53.87
C ASP A 586 -3.82 -16.69 -53.62
N THR A 587 -2.82 -16.92 -52.80
CA THR A 587 -1.46 -16.38 -52.67
C THR A 587 -1.21 -15.05 -52.01
N ALA A 588 -0.64 -15.21 -50.81
CA ALA A 588 0.62 -14.70 -50.27
C ALA A 588 1.05 -13.26 -50.61
N GLU A 589 1.23 -12.45 -49.59
CA GLU A 589 2.52 -12.00 -49.16
C GLU A 589 2.43 -11.09 -47.93
N SER A 590 3.38 -11.34 -47.05
CA SER A 590 3.73 -10.74 -45.80
C SER A 590 3.76 -9.21 -45.78
N SER A 591 3.22 -8.60 -44.72
CA SER A 591 3.83 -7.45 -44.08
C SER A 591 3.44 -7.39 -42.61
N THR A 592 4.44 -7.52 -41.78
CA THR A 592 4.49 -7.39 -40.35
C THR A 592 3.95 -6.02 -39.91
N ALA A 593 2.85 -6.01 -39.15
CA ALA A 593 2.47 -4.90 -38.33
C ALA A 593 2.77 -5.29 -36.87
N GLU A 594 3.78 -4.70 -36.30
CA GLU A 594 4.11 -4.79 -34.87
C GLU A 594 3.03 -4.09 -34.05
N ASP A 595 2.28 -4.89 -33.35
CA ASP A 595 1.35 -4.47 -32.31
C ASP A 595 2.16 -4.08 -31.08
N VAL A 596 2.28 -2.77 -30.82
CA VAL A 596 2.93 -2.23 -29.62
C VAL A 596 1.92 -2.25 -28.49
N GLY A 597 1.82 -3.40 -27.84
CA GLY A 597 1.10 -3.55 -26.58
C GLY A 597 1.67 -2.63 -25.49
N SER A 598 0.82 -1.82 -24.92
CA SER A 598 1.07 -1.02 -23.74
C SER A 598 1.34 -1.91 -22.54
N GLN A 599 2.59 -2.03 -22.14
CA GLN A 599 2.95 -2.66 -20.87
C GLN A 599 2.65 -1.71 -19.71
N GLN A 600 1.62 -2.05 -18.95
CA GLN A 600 1.51 -1.63 -17.56
C GLN A 600 2.66 -2.28 -16.79
N ASP A 601 3.38 -1.48 -15.97
CA ASP A 601 4.39 -1.96 -15.04
C ASP A 601 3.73 -2.80 -13.94
N VAL A 602 3.49 -4.07 -14.24
CA VAL A 602 3.17 -5.12 -13.27
C VAL A 602 4.43 -5.95 -13.12
N GLU A 603 5.14 -5.74 -12.02
CA GLU A 603 6.21 -6.64 -11.60
C GLU A 603 5.59 -7.98 -11.21
N THR A 604 5.59 -8.95 -12.11
CA THR A 604 5.21 -10.33 -11.81
C THR A 604 6.40 -11.07 -11.22
N GLU A 605 6.32 -11.43 -9.95
CA GLU A 605 7.19 -12.44 -9.35
C GLU A 605 6.82 -13.81 -9.93
N VAL A 606 7.78 -14.43 -10.60
CA VAL A 606 7.73 -15.85 -10.96
C VAL A 606 8.12 -16.65 -9.72
N THR A 607 7.15 -17.25 -9.06
CA THR A 607 7.39 -18.29 -8.05
C THR A 607 7.57 -19.62 -8.74
N GLU A 608 8.82 -20.05 -8.96
CA GLU A 608 9.12 -21.44 -9.28
C GLU A 608 8.98 -22.31 -8.02
N LYS A 609 8.11 -23.31 -8.10
CA LYS A 609 8.02 -24.43 -7.17
C LYS A 609 9.12 -25.46 -7.48
N PRO A 610 9.71 -26.13 -6.49
CA PRO A 610 10.69 -27.19 -6.75
C PRO A 610 10.01 -28.44 -7.32
N HIS A 611 10.56 -28.94 -8.43
CA HIS A 611 10.21 -30.20 -9.06
C HIS A 611 10.54 -31.38 -8.12
N THR A 612 9.56 -32.23 -7.87
CA THR A 612 9.75 -33.65 -7.64
C THR A 612 9.04 -34.41 -8.75
N ALA A 613 9.77 -35.33 -9.32
CA ALA A 613 9.41 -36.10 -10.50
C ALA A 613 8.41 -37.23 -10.21
N GLU A 614 7.63 -37.55 -11.27
CA GLU A 614 6.96 -38.81 -11.63
C GLU A 614 5.65 -39.20 -10.95
N GLN A 615 4.52 -39.08 -11.62
CA GLN A 615 3.85 -40.14 -12.38
C GLN A 615 2.46 -39.72 -12.92
N ARG A 616 2.31 -39.92 -14.27
CA ARG A 616 1.12 -40.32 -15.05
C ARG A 616 -0.18 -39.50 -15.02
N SER A 617 -0.43 -38.92 -16.20
CA SER A 617 -1.66 -38.76 -17.00
C SER A 617 -3.01 -39.20 -16.41
N GLU A 618 -3.91 -38.26 -16.46
CA GLU A 618 -5.38 -38.21 -16.60
C GLU A 618 -5.96 -37.24 -15.59
N GLY A 619 -6.38 -36.06 -16.03
CA GLY A 619 -7.04 -35.07 -15.15
C GLY A 619 -6.95 -33.61 -15.55
N ASN A 620 -6.64 -33.28 -16.82
CA ASN A 620 -6.41 -31.86 -17.22
C ASN A 620 -7.70 -31.01 -17.41
N GLY A 621 -8.88 -31.58 -17.13
CA GLY A 621 -10.15 -30.85 -17.30
C GLY A 621 -10.72 -30.21 -16.04
N MET A 622 -10.21 -30.56 -14.85
CA MET A 622 -10.78 -30.08 -13.58
C MET A 622 -10.00 -28.94 -12.92
N LEU A 623 -8.70 -28.81 -13.21
CA LEU A 623 -7.84 -27.75 -12.64
C LEU A 623 -8.03 -26.39 -13.32
N THR A 624 -8.29 -26.36 -14.61
CA THR A 624 -8.55 -25.11 -15.35
C THR A 624 -9.88 -24.47 -14.96
N ARG A 625 -10.94 -25.26 -14.71
CA ARG A 625 -12.23 -24.75 -14.22
C ARG A 625 -12.18 -24.19 -12.80
N GLY A 626 -11.26 -24.69 -11.97
CA GLY A 626 -11.08 -24.16 -10.61
C GLY A 626 -10.36 -22.81 -10.57
N ILE A 627 -9.40 -22.59 -11.44
CA ILE A 627 -8.63 -21.33 -11.52
C ILE A 627 -9.49 -20.21 -12.12
N GLU A 628 -10.22 -20.49 -13.22
CA GLU A 628 -11.15 -19.52 -13.82
C GLU A 628 -12.31 -19.14 -12.90
N ALA A 629 -12.79 -20.04 -12.06
CA ALA A 629 -13.84 -19.75 -11.09
C ALA A 629 -13.35 -18.88 -9.92
N ILE A 630 -12.09 -19.05 -9.48
CA ILE A 630 -11.48 -18.26 -8.40
C ILE A 630 -11.19 -16.83 -8.89
N ASP A 631 -10.68 -16.65 -10.10
CA ASP A 631 -10.43 -15.33 -10.69
C ASP A 631 -11.74 -14.56 -10.90
N CYS A 632 -12.82 -15.22 -11.29
CA CYS A 632 -14.13 -14.61 -11.47
C CYS A 632 -14.73 -14.12 -10.14
N ASP A 633 -14.53 -14.87 -9.04
CA ASP A 633 -15.03 -14.50 -7.70
C ASP A 633 -14.26 -13.30 -7.10
N VAL A 634 -12.97 -13.22 -7.34
CA VAL A 634 -12.13 -12.06 -6.91
C VAL A 634 -12.51 -10.82 -7.69
N GLU A 635 -12.69 -10.92 -8.99
CA GLU A 635 -13.06 -9.80 -9.84
C GLU A 635 -14.46 -9.24 -9.47
N LEU A 636 -15.44 -10.13 -9.25
CA LEU A 636 -16.77 -9.75 -8.79
C LEU A 636 -16.73 -9.02 -7.44
N TRP A 637 -15.94 -9.55 -6.50
CA TRP A 637 -15.77 -8.90 -5.21
C TRP A 637 -15.12 -7.52 -5.34
N ASN A 638 -14.09 -7.38 -6.18
CA ASN A 638 -13.46 -6.10 -6.45
C ASN A 638 -14.45 -5.07 -7.02
N GLN A 639 -15.28 -5.48 -7.97
CA GLN A 639 -16.34 -4.63 -8.54
C GLN A 639 -17.35 -4.18 -7.47
N MET A 640 -17.78 -5.09 -6.58
CA MET A 640 -18.67 -4.75 -5.47
C MET A 640 -18.06 -3.71 -4.52
N ILE A 641 -16.78 -3.87 -4.15
CA ILE A 641 -16.05 -2.93 -3.30
C ILE A 641 -15.91 -1.56 -3.98
N HIS A 642 -15.53 -1.55 -5.26
CA HIS A 642 -15.44 -0.30 -6.03
C HIS A 642 -16.79 0.40 -6.14
N LEU A 643 -17.87 -0.34 -6.39
CA LEU A 643 -19.22 0.18 -6.44
C LEU A 643 -19.64 0.80 -5.10
N PHE A 644 -19.46 0.06 -4.00
CA PHE A 644 -19.82 0.51 -2.67
C PHE A 644 -19.09 1.80 -2.27
N PHE A 645 -17.76 1.83 -2.36
CA PHE A 645 -17.00 2.99 -1.92
C PHE A 645 -17.17 4.20 -2.83
N ASN A 646 -17.15 4.02 -4.15
CA ASN A 646 -17.13 5.16 -5.09
C ASN A 646 -18.52 5.66 -5.48
N GLN A 647 -19.58 4.85 -5.40
CA GLN A 647 -20.93 5.27 -5.77
C GLN A 647 -21.87 5.47 -4.57
N PHE A 648 -21.66 4.76 -3.46
CA PHE A 648 -22.53 4.88 -2.29
C PHE A 648 -21.84 5.60 -1.13
N PHE A 649 -20.74 5.11 -0.61
CA PHE A 649 -20.17 5.56 0.65
C PHE A 649 -19.54 6.94 0.61
N PHE A 650 -18.56 7.17 -0.27
CA PHE A 650 -17.88 8.47 -0.34
C PHE A 650 -18.76 9.59 -0.87
N PRO A 651 -19.60 9.42 -1.92
CA PRO A 651 -20.51 10.47 -2.34
C PRO A 651 -21.51 10.87 -1.26
N ALA A 652 -22.04 9.90 -0.50
CA ALA A 652 -22.93 10.18 0.63
C ALA A 652 -22.24 10.98 1.73
N PHE A 653 -20.99 10.63 2.05
CA PHE A 653 -20.18 11.34 3.03
C PHE A 653 -19.85 12.78 2.58
N GLU A 654 -19.41 12.97 1.34
CA GLU A 654 -19.11 14.28 0.77
C GLU A 654 -20.36 15.17 0.74
N HIS A 655 -21.51 14.61 0.36
CA HIS A 655 -22.79 15.31 0.40
C HIS A 655 -23.17 15.75 1.83
N ASN A 656 -23.08 14.84 2.80
CA ASN A 656 -23.36 15.15 4.21
C ASN A 656 -22.42 16.24 4.75
N GLN A 657 -21.14 16.23 4.41
CA GLN A 657 -20.20 17.30 4.77
C GLN A 657 -20.58 18.66 4.17
N LEU A 658 -21.00 18.69 2.89
CA LEU A 658 -21.44 19.92 2.22
C LEU A 658 -22.68 20.51 2.92
N VAL A 659 -23.67 19.67 3.24
CA VAL A 659 -24.87 20.07 3.98
C VAL A 659 -24.51 20.62 5.35
N SER A 660 -23.66 19.92 6.10
CA SER A 660 -23.22 20.33 7.45
C SER A 660 -22.51 21.70 7.43
N ARG A 661 -21.58 21.89 6.49
CA ARG A 661 -20.88 23.20 6.33
C ARG A 661 -21.85 24.33 5.96
N LYS A 662 -22.86 24.05 5.13
CA LYS A 662 -23.88 25.04 4.76
C LYS A 662 -24.76 25.40 5.97
N MET A 663 -25.14 24.40 6.77
CA MET A 663 -25.92 24.60 7.99
C MET A 663 -25.15 25.40 9.04
N GLU A 664 -23.85 25.14 9.22
CA GLU A 664 -22.99 25.93 10.10
C GLU A 664 -22.90 27.40 9.67
N LYS A 665 -22.68 27.66 8.38
CA LYS A 665 -22.68 29.02 7.85
C LYS A 665 -24.00 29.74 8.14
N LEU A 666 -25.13 29.08 7.90
CA LEU A 666 -26.45 29.64 8.19
C LEU A 666 -26.65 29.90 9.69
N ARG A 667 -26.18 29.02 10.56
CA ARG A 667 -26.22 29.22 12.03
C ARG A 667 -25.37 30.41 12.43
N HIS A 668 -24.15 30.55 11.92
CA HIS A 668 -23.28 31.69 12.18
C HIS A 668 -23.90 33.04 11.70
N GLU A 669 -24.50 33.03 10.50
CA GLU A 669 -25.21 34.20 9.97
C GLU A 669 -26.44 34.56 10.82
N ALA A 670 -27.23 33.58 11.27
CA ALA A 670 -28.34 33.77 12.16
C ALA A 670 -27.89 34.33 13.53
N GLN A 671 -26.82 33.78 14.10
CA GLN A 671 -26.25 34.28 15.34
C GLN A 671 -25.73 35.72 15.21
N ARG A 672 -25.07 36.06 14.08
CA ARG A 672 -24.65 37.44 13.79
C ARG A 672 -25.84 38.40 13.68
N ARG A 673 -26.93 37.97 13.01
CA ARG A 673 -28.18 38.80 12.92
C ARG A 673 -28.80 39.01 14.29
N ILE A 674 -28.84 37.99 15.15
CA ILE A 674 -29.36 38.11 16.53
C ILE A 674 -28.46 39.02 17.38
N ALA A 675 -27.12 38.91 17.23
CA ALA A 675 -26.18 39.78 17.97
C ALA A 675 -26.28 41.25 17.54
N LEU A 676 -26.50 41.51 16.22
CA LEU A 676 -26.74 42.86 15.70
C LEU A 676 -28.11 43.43 16.13
N ALA A 677 -29.13 42.59 16.28
CA ALA A 677 -30.45 42.97 16.75
C ALA A 677 -30.51 43.25 18.25
N LYS A 678 -29.61 42.66 19.03
CA LYS A 678 -29.42 42.96 20.46
C LYS A 678 -28.42 44.10 20.67
N GLY A 679 -28.66 45.28 20.13
CA GLY A 679 -27.80 46.44 20.23
C GLY A 679 -27.14 46.65 21.59
N PRO A 680 -26.09 47.49 21.76
CA PRO A 680 -25.28 47.58 22.96
C PRO A 680 -26.17 47.84 24.16
N THR A 681 -26.21 46.91 25.11
CA THR A 681 -26.82 47.10 26.43
C THR A 681 -26.18 48.31 27.10
N LYS A 682 -26.99 49.34 27.30
CA LYS A 682 -26.64 50.48 28.16
C LYS A 682 -26.32 49.98 29.55
N SER A 683 -25.05 49.80 29.85
CA SER A 683 -24.55 49.68 31.22
C SER A 683 -23.07 50.06 31.25
N GLN A 684 -22.80 51.37 31.20
CA GLN A 684 -21.61 52.03 31.73
C GLN A 684 -21.71 53.53 31.44
N VAL A 685 -22.66 54.21 32.11
CA VAL A 685 -22.56 55.65 32.41
C VAL A 685 -23.28 55.83 33.75
N GLU A 686 -22.56 55.65 34.80
CA GLU A 686 -22.79 56.27 36.11
C GLU A 686 -21.56 55.99 36.97
N GLY A 687 -20.75 57.02 37.21
CA GLY A 687 -19.62 56.94 38.13
C GLY A 687 -18.47 57.89 37.82
N ALA A 688 -18.77 59.14 37.50
CA ALA A 688 -17.78 60.20 37.65
C ALA A 688 -18.50 61.48 38.07
N GLY A 689 -18.56 61.66 39.36
CA GLY A 689 -19.11 62.90 39.99
C GLY A 689 -18.95 62.83 41.52
N CYS A 690 -17.82 63.24 41.97
CA CYS A 690 -17.37 63.99 43.18
C CYS A 690 -15.97 63.52 43.57
#